data_52e5ce68f52d811bb17c86cb53d5f428
#
_entry.id   52e5ce68f52d811bb17c86cb53d5f428
#
_cell.length_a   1.000
_cell.length_b   1.000
_cell.length_c   1.000
_cell.angle_alpha   90.00
_cell.angle_beta   90.00
_cell.angle_gamma   90.00
#
_symmetry.space_group_name_H-M   'P 1'
#
loop_
_entity.id
_entity.type
_entity.pdbx_description
1 polymer ?
#
loop_
_entity_poly.entity_id
_entity_poly.type
_entity_poly.pdbx_seq_one_letter_code
_entity_poly.pdbx_strand_id
1 'polypeptide(L)'
;KSPPFCAIINLLDYDTWKGAFFMGRKNPAKNINIGLLAHVDAGKTTLSEALLYATGQIRALGRVDHQDAFLDTDAQERARGITIFSKQARLRLNSEPSISITILDTPGHVDFSAEMERTLQVLDYAILVISGTDGVQGHTRTLWRLLRHYNIPTFLFVNKMDLPGADKEVVQQQLKTELSDGCVDFTQDSGEAFFEEAAMGSEALLDEYMEQGSIAEEHLAHAVAKRELFPCYYGSALKVEGVKELLAGFAKYHRTPEYEDEFSARVYKIGRDAKGARLTYLKVTGGTLHVKDRISYDGLEEKVDQIRLYSGEKFETAEAVEAGEVCAVTGLTTTVPGQGLGAQQESSVPVLEPVLNYRIYLPDEVNAVEMMEKLKQLEEEDPQLHILWNEQLQEIHAQMMGQVQIEVLTQLIKERFGVVVVFGQGNIVYKETIAKPVEGVGHFEPLRHYAEVHLLLEPGEPGSGIEVASACSEDVLDLNWQRLIATHIMEREHPGVLTGSALTDVKITILSGRAHIKHTEGGDFRQATYRAIRQGLKSTESVLLEPVYAFTLEVPQEMVGRAMTDLKQRAGKFDSPEFCTGNGMDYAVLQGTVPVATMQDYSSEVHAYTRGLGHLTLELSGYDVCHNSEEVIAGIGYDSEADTANPTGSVFCAHGAGFIVPWDQVCLL
;
A
#
# COMPACT_ATOMS: atom_id res chain seq x y z
N LYS A 1 -22.27 40.19 -12.66
CA LYS A 1 -20.91 40.76 -12.75
C LYS A 1 -20.09 40.13 -11.65
N SER A 2 -19.40 39.05 -12.00
CA SER A 2 -18.43 38.38 -11.12
C SER A 2 -17.29 39.37 -10.80
N PRO A 3 -16.71 39.32 -9.57
CA PRO A 3 -15.53 40.12 -9.29
C PRO A 3 -14.34 39.63 -10.13
N PRO A 4 -13.45 40.50 -10.58
CA PRO A 4 -12.35 40.08 -11.44
C PRO A 4 -11.34 39.21 -10.65
N PHE A 5 -10.75 38.27 -11.33
CA PHE A 5 -9.75 37.25 -10.92
C PHE A 5 -8.58 37.80 -10.04
N CYS A 6 -8.35 39.11 -10.07
CA CYS A 6 -7.35 39.80 -9.22
C CYS A 6 -7.70 39.90 -7.72
N ALA A 7 -8.94 39.64 -7.30
CA ALA A 7 -9.32 39.79 -5.88
C ALA A 7 -8.94 38.57 -5.01
N ILE A 8 -8.71 37.40 -5.62
CA ILE A 8 -8.32 36.15 -4.91
C ILE A 8 -6.81 36.15 -4.61
N ILE A 9 -6.00 36.86 -5.39
CA ILE A 9 -4.53 36.89 -5.22
C ILE A 9 -4.10 37.78 -4.02
N ASN A 10 -4.94 38.71 -3.54
CA ASN A 10 -4.68 39.51 -2.35
C ASN A 10 -4.97 38.80 -1.00
N LEU A 11 -5.35 37.54 -1.01
CA LEU A 11 -5.55 36.70 0.21
C LEU A 11 -4.23 36.18 0.82
N LEU A 12 -3.09 36.46 0.21
CA LEU A 12 -1.75 36.14 0.72
C LEU A 12 -1.06 37.44 1.23
N ASP A 13 -1.60 38.07 2.29
CA ASP A 13 -1.01 39.27 2.87
C ASP A 13 0.17 38.93 3.77
N TYR A 14 1.36 39.36 3.35
CA TYR A 14 2.68 38.96 3.86
C TYR A 14 3.04 39.60 5.24
N ASP A 15 2.33 40.62 5.68
CA ASP A 15 2.74 41.47 6.84
C ASP A 15 2.04 41.16 8.18
N THR A 16 1.06 40.29 8.25
CA THR A 16 0.32 39.98 9.49
C THR A 16 0.87 38.83 10.33
N TRP A 17 2.02 38.25 9.96
CA TRP A 17 2.54 37.00 10.55
C TRP A 17 3.40 37.14 11.82
N LYS A 18 3.53 38.30 12.39
CA LYS A 18 4.39 38.52 13.58
C LYS A 18 3.73 38.29 14.93
N GLY A 19 2.59 37.66 15.04
CA GLY A 19 1.98 37.58 16.37
C GLY A 19 0.75 36.68 16.57
N ALA A 20 0.33 35.87 15.63
CA ALA A 20 -0.94 35.15 15.73
C ALA A 20 -0.79 33.61 15.82
N PHE A 21 0.18 33.15 16.60
CA PHE A 21 0.23 31.75 17.00
C PHE A 21 -0.40 31.59 18.39
N PHE A 22 -1.61 31.49 18.61
CA PHE A 22 -2.38 31.35 19.84
C PHE A 22 -3.19 32.55 20.26
N MET A 23 -4.37 32.70 19.69
CA MET A 23 -5.54 33.19 20.44
C MET A 23 -6.82 32.63 19.83
N GLY A 24 -7.51 31.75 20.60
CA GLY A 24 -8.93 31.52 20.55
C GLY A 24 -9.52 31.00 19.24
N ARG A 25 -9.69 29.66 19.11
CA ARG A 25 -10.51 29.03 18.06
C ARG A 25 -11.90 29.66 17.98
N LYS A 26 -12.08 30.58 17.02
CA LYS A 26 -13.37 31.01 16.51
C LYS A 26 -13.54 30.36 15.14
N ASN A 27 -14.28 29.31 15.02
CA ASN A 27 -14.51 28.31 13.98
C ASN A 27 -13.36 27.30 13.86
N PRO A 28 -13.62 26.00 14.04
CA PRO A 28 -12.61 24.97 13.78
C PRO A 28 -12.16 25.07 12.33
N ALA A 29 -10.87 25.24 12.12
CA ALA A 29 -10.29 25.12 10.78
C ALA A 29 -10.56 23.72 10.28
N LYS A 30 -11.10 23.58 9.06
CA LYS A 30 -11.30 22.27 8.44
C LYS A 30 -9.94 21.64 8.19
N ASN A 31 -9.71 20.44 8.73
CA ASN A 31 -8.44 19.72 8.57
C ASN A 31 -8.54 18.75 7.40
N ILE A 32 -7.56 18.76 6.49
CA ILE A 32 -7.51 17.90 5.31
C ILE A 32 -6.11 17.33 5.17
N ASN A 33 -6.00 16.04 4.89
CA ASN A 33 -4.75 15.34 4.70
C ASN A 33 -4.53 15.05 3.22
N ILE A 34 -3.45 15.57 2.65
CA ILE A 34 -3.12 15.43 1.23
C ILE A 34 -1.85 14.63 1.08
N GLY A 35 -1.91 13.51 0.36
CA GLY A 35 -0.73 12.75 -0.04
C GLY A 35 -0.12 13.30 -1.32
N LEU A 36 1.21 13.46 -1.32
CA LEU A 36 1.96 13.71 -2.55
C LEU A 36 2.55 12.41 -3.06
N LEU A 37 2.14 12.00 -4.25
CA LEU A 37 2.53 10.76 -4.90
C LEU A 37 3.17 11.05 -6.25
N ALA A 38 4.18 10.31 -6.60
CA ALA A 38 4.87 10.46 -7.88
C ALA A 38 5.71 9.24 -8.20
N HIS A 39 5.96 9.03 -9.48
CA HIS A 39 7.09 8.23 -9.91
C HIS A 39 8.42 8.92 -9.52
N VAL A 40 9.51 8.14 -9.42
CA VAL A 40 10.85 8.65 -9.16
C VAL A 40 11.16 9.78 -10.15
N ASP A 41 11.83 10.81 -9.68
CA ASP A 41 12.26 11.98 -10.47
C ASP A 41 11.14 12.84 -11.09
N ALA A 42 9.85 12.56 -10.89
CA ALA A 42 8.77 13.44 -11.36
C ALA A 42 8.76 14.82 -10.66
N GLY A 43 9.52 14.98 -9.56
CA GLY A 43 9.69 16.24 -8.83
C GLY A 43 8.72 16.43 -7.67
N LYS A 44 8.34 15.34 -7.01
CA LYS A 44 7.48 15.32 -5.82
C LYS A 44 8.00 16.22 -4.70
N THR A 45 9.25 15.99 -4.23
CA THR A 45 9.87 16.79 -3.16
C THR A 45 9.99 18.26 -3.56
N THR A 46 10.28 18.55 -4.84
CA THR A 46 10.31 19.93 -5.35
C THR A 46 8.93 20.57 -5.28
N LEU A 47 7.85 19.83 -5.56
CA LEU A 47 6.48 20.35 -5.41
C LEU A 47 6.12 20.55 -3.93
N SER A 48 6.51 19.64 -3.03
CA SER A 48 6.34 19.81 -1.58
C SER A 48 6.96 21.13 -1.11
N GLU A 49 8.20 21.40 -1.50
CA GLU A 49 8.90 22.64 -1.19
C GLU A 49 8.19 23.86 -1.78
N ALA A 50 7.74 23.77 -3.03
CA ALA A 50 7.03 24.85 -3.70
C ALA A 50 5.68 25.19 -3.03
N LEU A 51 4.94 24.19 -2.55
CA LEU A 51 3.69 24.35 -1.80
C LEU A 51 3.95 25.04 -0.44
N LEU A 52 4.98 24.60 0.29
CA LEU A 52 5.38 25.20 1.56
C LEU A 52 5.88 26.64 1.39
N TYR A 53 6.62 26.91 0.31
CA TYR A 53 7.10 28.24 -0.02
C TYR A 53 5.95 29.17 -0.43
N ALA A 54 5.06 28.70 -1.32
CA ALA A 54 3.92 29.49 -1.79
C ALA A 54 2.94 29.87 -0.66
N THR A 55 2.84 29.02 0.38
CA THR A 55 2.02 29.28 1.58
C THR A 55 2.77 29.98 2.71
N GLY A 56 4.06 30.33 2.51
CA GLY A 56 4.88 31.07 3.48
C GLY A 56 5.34 30.27 4.71
N GLN A 57 5.24 28.94 4.67
CA GLN A 57 5.73 28.06 5.75
C GLN A 57 7.26 28.02 5.80
N ILE A 58 7.89 28.10 4.64
CA ILE A 58 9.35 28.22 4.50
C ILE A 58 9.71 29.55 3.82
N ARG A 59 10.86 30.11 4.17
CA ARG A 59 11.31 31.44 3.68
C ARG A 59 12.09 31.35 2.37
N ALA A 60 12.66 30.21 2.06
CA ALA A 60 13.44 29.95 0.87
C ALA A 60 13.06 28.56 0.33
N LEU A 61 13.05 28.42 -0.98
CA LEU A 61 12.79 27.16 -1.64
C LEU A 61 14.00 26.25 -1.46
N GLY A 62 13.84 25.13 -0.74
CA GLY A 62 14.86 24.09 -0.63
C GLY A 62 15.02 23.33 -1.96
N ARG A 63 16.19 22.75 -2.19
CA ARG A 63 16.50 21.98 -3.40
C ARG A 63 17.08 20.63 -3.06
N VAL A 64 16.56 19.60 -3.68
CA VAL A 64 17.06 18.22 -3.53
C VAL A 64 18.52 18.14 -3.92
N ASP A 65 18.92 18.80 -5.03
CA ASP A 65 20.31 18.83 -5.52
C ASP A 65 21.28 19.45 -4.53
N HIS A 66 20.81 20.37 -3.69
CA HIS A 66 21.61 21.05 -2.67
C HIS A 66 21.51 20.38 -1.29
N GLN A 67 20.71 19.32 -1.16
CA GLN A 67 20.47 18.59 0.09
C GLN A 67 19.90 19.46 1.23
N ASP A 68 19.16 20.50 0.90
CA ASP A 68 18.60 21.49 1.83
C ASP A 68 17.06 21.52 1.82
N ALA A 69 16.40 20.51 1.22
CA ALA A 69 14.95 20.37 1.23
C ALA A 69 14.43 20.17 2.66
N PHE A 70 13.34 20.88 3.01
CA PHE A 70 12.75 20.91 4.35
C PHE A 70 12.25 19.53 4.83
N LEU A 71 11.74 18.72 3.91
CA LEU A 71 11.20 17.39 4.21
C LEU A 71 12.26 16.27 4.14
N ASP A 72 13.38 16.45 3.44
CA ASP A 72 14.46 15.46 3.39
C ASP A 72 15.33 15.54 4.65
N THR A 73 14.80 15.03 5.76
CA THR A 73 15.41 15.15 7.10
C THR A 73 16.41 14.01 7.38
N ASP A 74 16.25 12.85 6.74
CA ASP A 74 17.10 11.70 6.92
C ASP A 74 18.42 11.82 6.11
N ALA A 75 19.54 11.35 6.69
CA ALA A 75 20.84 11.41 6.03
C ALA A 75 20.91 10.53 4.77
N GLN A 76 20.24 9.37 4.78
CA GLN A 76 20.21 8.46 3.65
C GLN A 76 19.35 9.02 2.50
N GLU A 77 18.25 9.69 2.79
CA GLU A 77 17.41 10.38 1.80
C GLU A 77 18.20 11.50 1.11
N ARG A 78 18.89 12.34 1.90
CA ARG A 78 19.73 13.42 1.37
C ARG A 78 20.88 12.89 0.50
N ALA A 79 21.53 11.81 0.92
CA ALA A 79 22.64 11.22 0.18
C ALA A 79 22.21 10.60 -1.16
N ARG A 80 20.97 10.05 -1.23
CA ARG A 80 20.44 9.35 -2.39
C ARG A 80 19.54 10.22 -3.27
N GLY A 81 19.04 11.34 -2.75
CA GLY A 81 18.08 12.22 -3.42
C GLY A 81 16.68 11.59 -3.58
N ILE A 82 16.32 10.60 -2.76
CA ILE A 82 15.01 9.93 -2.78
C ILE A 82 14.35 9.99 -1.40
N THR A 83 13.03 10.13 -1.37
CA THR A 83 12.24 9.98 -0.14
C THR A 83 12.08 8.50 0.20
N ILE A 84 12.42 8.13 1.43
CA ILE A 84 12.35 6.74 1.93
C ILE A 84 11.21 6.60 2.92
N PHE A 85 11.05 7.57 3.82
CA PHE A 85 10.05 7.58 4.88
C PHE A 85 8.98 8.64 4.65
N SER A 86 7.72 8.29 4.92
CA SER A 86 6.62 9.24 4.87
C SER A 86 6.78 10.33 5.91
N LYS A 87 6.66 11.59 5.51
CA LYS A 87 6.83 12.77 6.35
C LYS A 87 5.64 13.71 6.27
N GLN A 88 5.50 14.51 7.30
CA GLN A 88 4.38 15.45 7.45
C GLN A 88 4.87 16.89 7.39
N ALA A 89 4.12 17.72 6.69
CA ALA A 89 4.24 19.17 6.77
C ALA A 89 2.85 19.81 6.90
N ARG A 90 2.74 20.82 7.71
CA ARG A 90 1.49 21.55 7.90
C ARG A 90 1.53 22.86 7.13
N LEU A 91 0.47 23.15 6.40
CA LEU A 91 0.26 24.43 5.76
C LEU A 91 -1.17 24.91 6.03
N ARG A 92 -1.39 26.22 5.87
CA ARG A 92 -2.69 26.84 6.07
C ARG A 92 -3.04 27.69 4.86
N LEU A 93 -4.21 27.44 4.31
CA LEU A 93 -4.78 28.32 3.29
C LEU A 93 -5.66 29.35 3.97
N ASN A 94 -5.42 30.63 3.68
CA ASN A 94 -6.21 31.77 4.20
C ASN A 94 -7.45 31.95 3.31
N SER A 95 -8.31 30.93 3.25
CA SER A 95 -9.65 30.98 2.64
C SER A 95 -10.71 31.30 3.70
N GLU A 96 -11.93 31.62 3.33
CA GLU A 96 -13.06 31.70 4.23
C GLU A 96 -14.07 30.58 3.95
N PRO A 97 -14.17 29.54 4.82
CA PRO A 97 -13.41 29.30 6.05
C PRO A 97 -11.95 28.91 5.79
N SER A 98 -11.05 29.18 6.76
CA SER A 98 -9.65 28.80 6.64
C SER A 98 -9.48 27.28 6.66
N ILE A 99 -8.59 26.77 5.79
CA ILE A 99 -8.31 25.34 5.63
C ILE A 99 -6.94 25.05 6.20
N SER A 100 -6.86 24.07 7.11
CA SER A 100 -5.61 23.50 7.59
C SER A 100 -5.29 22.26 6.78
N ILE A 101 -4.16 22.21 6.11
CA ILE A 101 -3.75 21.08 5.30
C ILE A 101 -2.53 20.43 5.94
N THR A 102 -2.59 19.10 6.10
CA THR A 102 -1.41 18.29 6.40
C THR A 102 -0.97 17.60 5.12
N ILE A 103 0.21 18.00 4.60
CA ILE A 103 0.85 17.29 3.51
C ILE A 103 1.54 16.07 4.08
N LEU A 104 1.29 14.90 3.46
CA LEU A 104 1.99 13.66 3.69
C LEU A 104 2.86 13.38 2.46
N ASP A 105 4.16 13.63 2.59
CA ASP A 105 5.13 13.34 1.54
C ASP A 105 5.49 11.86 1.60
N THR A 106 5.22 11.11 0.52
CA THR A 106 5.37 9.65 0.48
C THR A 106 6.60 9.24 -0.33
N PRO A 107 7.18 8.06 -0.11
CA PRO A 107 8.22 7.53 -0.98
C PRO A 107 7.76 7.45 -2.44
N GLY A 108 8.64 7.79 -3.38
CA GLY A 108 8.37 7.67 -4.82
C GLY A 108 9.03 6.45 -5.46
N HIS A 109 9.89 5.73 -4.74
CA HIS A 109 10.60 4.55 -5.25
C HIS A 109 9.78 3.28 -4.98
N VAL A 110 9.75 2.37 -5.95
CA VAL A 110 8.96 1.12 -5.88
C VAL A 110 9.33 0.24 -4.68
N ASP A 111 10.60 0.22 -4.26
CA ASP A 111 11.03 -0.57 -3.10
C ASP A 111 10.42 -0.10 -1.77
N PHE A 112 9.87 1.12 -1.71
CA PHE A 112 9.20 1.68 -0.54
C PHE A 112 7.70 1.85 -0.74
N SER A 113 7.13 1.16 -1.73
CA SER A 113 5.69 1.22 -2.03
C SER A 113 4.82 0.78 -0.84
N ALA A 114 5.32 -0.09 0.02
CA ALA A 114 4.66 -0.50 1.26
C ALA A 114 4.44 0.66 2.24
N GLU A 115 5.46 1.48 2.46
CA GLU A 115 5.36 2.69 3.31
C GLU A 115 4.40 3.72 2.69
N MET A 116 4.45 3.87 1.37
CA MET A 116 3.54 4.74 0.63
C MET A 116 2.10 4.24 0.79
N GLU A 117 1.84 2.95 0.56
CA GLU A 117 0.49 2.38 0.65
C GLU A 117 -0.13 2.54 2.05
N ARG A 118 0.64 2.32 3.11
CA ARG A 118 0.16 2.56 4.48
C ARG A 118 -0.29 4.01 4.68
N THR A 119 0.41 4.96 4.04
CA THR A 119 0.03 6.38 4.11
C THR A 119 -1.27 6.67 3.37
N LEU A 120 -1.60 5.95 2.29
CA LEU A 120 -2.85 6.13 1.55
C LEU A 120 -4.09 5.98 2.44
N GLN A 121 -4.04 5.11 3.43
CA GLN A 121 -5.18 4.81 4.30
C GLN A 121 -5.66 6.00 5.16
N VAL A 122 -4.88 7.04 5.26
CA VAL A 122 -5.19 8.23 6.07
C VAL A 122 -5.36 9.51 5.25
N LEU A 123 -5.28 9.42 3.92
CA LEU A 123 -5.46 10.56 3.03
C LEU A 123 -6.95 10.90 2.85
N ASP A 124 -7.22 12.18 2.71
CA ASP A 124 -8.51 12.70 2.24
C ASP A 124 -8.45 13.00 0.74
N TYR A 125 -7.28 13.40 0.26
CA TYR A 125 -6.99 13.70 -1.13
C TYR A 125 -5.56 13.29 -1.48
N ALA A 126 -5.31 13.12 -2.76
CA ALA A 126 -3.96 12.94 -3.30
C ALA A 126 -3.65 14.00 -4.37
N ILE A 127 -2.39 14.39 -4.45
CA ILE A 127 -1.84 15.09 -5.59
C ILE A 127 -0.86 14.13 -6.27
N LEU A 128 -1.22 13.66 -7.46
CA LEU A 128 -0.37 12.81 -8.28
C LEU A 128 0.49 13.69 -9.20
N VAL A 129 1.80 13.64 -8.99
CA VAL A 129 2.76 14.44 -9.74
C VAL A 129 3.29 13.63 -10.92
N ILE A 130 3.18 14.19 -12.12
CA ILE A 130 3.58 13.55 -13.38
C ILE A 130 4.62 14.44 -14.05
N SER A 131 5.66 13.85 -14.64
CA SER A 131 6.66 14.60 -15.41
C SER A 131 6.08 14.96 -16.79
N GLY A 132 6.14 16.22 -17.17
CA GLY A 132 5.69 16.68 -18.49
C GLY A 132 6.57 16.19 -19.64
N THR A 133 7.81 15.77 -19.36
CA THR A 133 8.71 15.19 -20.35
C THR A 133 8.56 13.69 -20.52
N ASP A 134 8.21 12.97 -19.42
CA ASP A 134 8.21 11.51 -19.38
C ASP A 134 6.78 10.94 -19.47
N GLY A 135 5.76 11.75 -19.19
CA GLY A 135 4.35 11.37 -19.25
C GLY A 135 3.94 10.36 -18.18
N VAL A 136 2.94 9.53 -18.50
CA VAL A 136 2.45 8.46 -17.63
C VAL A 136 3.38 7.26 -17.71
N GLN A 137 4.03 6.95 -16.59
CA GLN A 137 4.94 5.81 -16.48
C GLN A 137 4.27 4.64 -15.76
N GLY A 138 4.93 3.47 -15.77
CA GLY A 138 4.39 2.27 -15.17
C GLY A 138 4.02 2.47 -13.69
N HIS A 139 4.95 3.00 -12.86
CA HIS A 139 4.66 3.26 -11.44
C HIS A 139 3.51 4.26 -11.25
N THR A 140 3.31 5.22 -12.16
CA THR A 140 2.14 6.12 -12.16
C THR A 140 0.82 5.32 -12.28
N ARG A 141 0.80 4.27 -13.13
CA ARG A 141 -0.37 3.37 -13.28
C ARG A 141 -0.61 2.57 -11.98
N THR A 142 0.45 2.08 -11.34
CA THR A 142 0.34 1.40 -10.04
C THR A 142 -0.22 2.32 -8.96
N LEU A 143 0.32 3.55 -8.84
CA LEU A 143 -0.22 4.57 -7.93
C LEU A 143 -1.70 4.87 -8.23
N TRP A 144 -2.07 5.00 -9.50
CA TRP A 144 -3.45 5.25 -9.92
C TRP A 144 -4.40 4.12 -9.52
N ARG A 145 -3.96 2.85 -9.70
CA ARG A 145 -4.71 1.66 -9.27
C ARG A 145 -4.94 1.64 -7.76
N LEU A 146 -3.90 1.95 -6.97
CA LEU A 146 -4.01 2.05 -5.51
C LEU A 146 -4.93 3.19 -5.08
N LEU A 147 -4.80 4.38 -5.69
CA LEU A 147 -5.70 5.51 -5.43
C LEU A 147 -7.16 5.17 -5.73
N ARG A 148 -7.41 4.34 -6.74
CA ARG A 148 -8.74 3.83 -7.06
C ARG A 148 -9.20 2.78 -6.03
N HIS A 149 -8.32 1.87 -5.63
CA HIS A 149 -8.63 0.84 -4.62
C HIS A 149 -9.04 1.47 -3.29
N TYR A 150 -8.29 2.46 -2.81
CA TYR A 150 -8.59 3.19 -1.58
C TYR A 150 -9.62 4.32 -1.75
N ASN A 151 -10.21 4.48 -2.94
CA ASN A 151 -11.20 5.50 -3.27
C ASN A 151 -10.77 6.94 -2.92
N ILE A 152 -9.50 7.30 -3.16
CA ILE A 152 -8.94 8.61 -2.80
C ILE A 152 -9.14 9.61 -3.95
N PRO A 153 -9.88 10.72 -3.74
CA PRO A 153 -10.01 11.81 -4.70
C PRO A 153 -8.63 12.40 -5.05
N THR A 154 -8.39 12.61 -6.34
CA THR A 154 -7.04 12.88 -6.84
C THR A 154 -7.00 14.11 -7.72
N PHE A 155 -6.07 15.03 -7.43
CA PHE A 155 -5.63 16.11 -8.29
C PHE A 155 -4.36 15.69 -9.01
N LEU A 156 -4.15 16.14 -10.23
CA LEU A 156 -2.95 15.88 -10.99
C LEU A 156 -2.14 17.16 -11.17
N PHE A 157 -0.83 17.06 -11.00
CA PHE A 157 0.09 18.15 -11.28
C PHE A 157 1.14 17.71 -12.29
N VAL A 158 1.05 18.17 -13.51
CA VAL A 158 2.03 17.91 -14.58
C VAL A 158 3.17 18.90 -14.40
N ASN A 159 4.28 18.40 -13.88
CA ASN A 159 5.46 19.14 -13.50
C ASN A 159 6.48 19.20 -14.64
N LYS A 160 7.51 20.03 -14.51
CA LYS A 160 8.61 20.19 -15.48
C LYS A 160 8.16 20.68 -16.87
N MET A 161 7.05 21.41 -16.95
CA MET A 161 6.54 21.97 -18.20
C MET A 161 7.47 23.04 -18.83
N ASP A 162 8.47 23.48 -18.08
CA ASP A 162 9.51 24.41 -18.53
C ASP A 162 10.68 23.75 -19.26
N LEU A 163 10.73 22.42 -19.29
CA LEU A 163 11.79 21.68 -19.97
C LEU A 163 11.49 21.46 -21.47
N PRO A 164 12.54 21.43 -22.31
CA PRO A 164 12.38 21.05 -23.72
C PRO A 164 11.81 19.65 -23.86
N GLY A 165 10.80 19.49 -24.70
CA GLY A 165 10.12 18.21 -24.93
C GLY A 165 8.84 18.01 -24.13
N ALA A 166 8.55 18.88 -23.14
CA ALA A 166 7.25 18.87 -22.48
C ALA A 166 6.17 19.43 -23.40
N ASP A 167 5.13 18.66 -23.67
CA ASP A 167 3.99 19.02 -24.49
C ASP A 167 2.69 18.77 -23.73
N LYS A 168 1.95 19.85 -23.48
CA LYS A 168 0.72 19.79 -22.68
C LYS A 168 -0.36 18.93 -23.33
N GLU A 169 -0.52 19.03 -24.67
CA GLU A 169 -1.58 18.32 -25.38
C GLU A 169 -1.30 16.82 -25.43
N VAL A 170 -0.03 16.44 -25.64
CA VAL A 170 0.41 15.04 -25.63
C VAL A 170 0.19 14.42 -24.24
N VAL A 171 0.62 15.10 -23.18
CA VAL A 171 0.46 14.57 -21.82
C VAL A 171 -1.02 14.52 -21.43
N GLN A 172 -1.83 15.54 -21.77
CA GLN A 172 -3.27 15.51 -21.51
C GLN A 172 -3.95 14.33 -22.18
N GLN A 173 -3.58 14.00 -23.42
CA GLN A 173 -4.12 12.84 -24.12
C GLN A 173 -3.70 11.52 -23.45
N GLN A 174 -2.45 11.41 -22.98
CA GLN A 174 -2.01 10.25 -22.21
C GLN A 174 -2.77 10.09 -20.91
N LEU A 175 -2.98 11.19 -20.14
CA LEU A 175 -3.76 11.16 -18.89
C LEU A 175 -5.17 10.60 -19.13
N LYS A 176 -5.83 11.04 -20.20
CA LYS A 176 -7.16 10.53 -20.56
C LYS A 176 -7.13 9.05 -20.94
N THR A 177 -6.19 8.66 -21.81
CA THR A 177 -6.14 7.31 -22.34
C THR A 177 -5.71 6.27 -21.31
N GLU A 178 -4.73 6.63 -20.46
CA GLU A 178 -4.08 5.67 -19.57
C GLU A 178 -4.60 5.70 -18.12
N LEU A 179 -5.16 6.81 -17.67
CA LEU A 179 -5.68 6.95 -16.31
C LEU A 179 -7.21 7.03 -16.29
N SER A 180 -7.81 8.06 -16.89
CA SER A 180 -9.27 8.23 -16.95
C SER A 180 -9.66 9.34 -17.91
N ASP A 181 -10.77 9.14 -18.64
CA ASP A 181 -11.41 10.19 -19.46
C ASP A 181 -11.83 11.42 -18.63
N GLY A 182 -12.03 11.26 -17.32
CA GLY A 182 -12.33 12.33 -16.37
C GLY A 182 -11.14 13.22 -16.00
N CYS A 183 -9.93 13.01 -16.57
CA CYS A 183 -8.79 13.90 -16.41
C CYS A 183 -9.01 15.17 -17.26
N VAL A 184 -9.33 16.30 -16.62
CA VAL A 184 -9.71 17.56 -17.27
C VAL A 184 -8.74 18.67 -16.86
N ASP A 185 -8.42 19.56 -17.80
CA ASP A 185 -7.58 20.73 -17.56
C ASP A 185 -8.34 21.82 -16.78
N PHE A 186 -7.97 22.02 -15.53
CA PHE A 186 -8.56 23.03 -14.63
C PHE A 186 -7.74 24.33 -14.55
N THR A 187 -6.76 24.53 -15.41
CA THR A 187 -6.00 25.80 -15.43
C THR A 187 -6.88 26.97 -15.91
N GLN A 188 -7.92 26.68 -16.71
CA GLN A 188 -8.98 27.61 -17.07
C GLN A 188 -10.32 26.92 -16.79
N ASP A 189 -10.85 27.12 -15.60
CA ASP A 189 -12.04 26.45 -15.07
C ASP A 189 -13.36 27.17 -15.44
N SER A 190 -13.44 27.73 -16.63
CA SER A 190 -14.60 28.46 -17.13
C SER A 190 -14.64 28.47 -18.66
N GLY A 191 -15.85 28.60 -19.20
CA GLY A 191 -16.08 28.65 -20.64
C GLY A 191 -16.67 27.35 -21.20
N GLU A 192 -17.20 27.43 -22.42
CA GLU A 192 -17.97 26.35 -23.07
C GLU A 192 -17.12 25.07 -23.20
N ALA A 193 -15.89 25.19 -23.68
CA ALA A 193 -14.99 24.05 -23.89
C ALA A 193 -14.63 23.33 -22.59
N PHE A 194 -14.46 24.06 -21.50
CA PHE A 194 -14.21 23.46 -20.16
C PHE A 194 -15.43 22.67 -19.66
N PHE A 195 -16.63 23.27 -19.79
CA PHE A 195 -17.84 22.60 -19.32
C PHE A 195 -18.20 21.39 -20.18
N GLU A 196 -17.97 21.44 -21.49
CA GLU A 196 -18.12 20.28 -22.39
C GLU A 196 -17.21 19.13 -21.95
N GLU A 197 -15.94 19.42 -21.69
CA GLU A 197 -14.97 18.42 -21.27
C GLU A 197 -15.31 17.86 -19.86
N ALA A 198 -15.67 18.71 -18.89
CA ALA A 198 -16.06 18.29 -17.56
C ALA A 198 -17.37 17.49 -17.55
N ALA A 199 -18.32 17.82 -18.42
CA ALA A 199 -19.59 17.10 -18.56
C ALA A 199 -19.41 15.63 -18.96
N MET A 200 -18.33 15.30 -19.69
CA MET A 200 -18.04 13.92 -20.08
C MET A 200 -17.63 13.03 -18.90
N GLY A 201 -17.30 13.62 -17.75
CA GLY A 201 -16.87 12.89 -16.56
C GLY A 201 -18.00 12.13 -15.85
N SER A 202 -19.26 12.57 -15.93
CA SER A 202 -20.39 11.86 -15.35
C SER A 202 -21.72 12.24 -16.01
N GLU A 203 -22.69 11.29 -15.96
CA GLU A 203 -24.04 11.48 -16.51
C GLU A 203 -24.75 12.69 -15.87
N ALA A 204 -24.61 12.87 -14.56
CA ALA A 204 -25.22 13.98 -13.84
C ALA A 204 -24.68 15.36 -14.27
N LEU A 205 -23.37 15.47 -14.56
CA LEU A 205 -22.77 16.70 -15.05
C LEU A 205 -23.17 16.97 -16.50
N LEU A 206 -23.32 15.90 -17.31
CA LEU A 206 -23.79 16.02 -18.69
C LEU A 206 -25.21 16.55 -18.75
N ASP A 207 -26.12 16.01 -17.92
CA ASP A 207 -27.51 16.46 -17.85
C ASP A 207 -27.59 17.94 -17.45
N GLU A 208 -26.83 18.35 -16.41
CA GLU A 208 -26.79 19.75 -15.97
C GLU A 208 -26.27 20.69 -17.08
N TYR A 209 -25.18 20.29 -17.76
CA TYR A 209 -24.63 21.08 -18.84
C TYR A 209 -25.60 21.21 -20.01
N MET A 210 -26.28 20.14 -20.41
CA MET A 210 -27.28 20.14 -21.46
C MET A 210 -28.48 21.02 -21.12
N GLU A 211 -28.88 21.12 -19.86
CA GLU A 211 -30.00 21.96 -19.43
C GLU A 211 -29.63 23.43 -19.26
N GLN A 212 -28.41 23.71 -18.72
CA GLN A 212 -28.05 25.06 -18.24
C GLN A 212 -26.91 25.72 -19.05
N GLY A 213 -26.18 24.96 -19.86
CA GLY A 213 -25.01 25.44 -20.60
C GLY A 213 -23.81 25.77 -19.70
N SER A 214 -23.87 25.35 -18.43
CA SER A 214 -22.81 25.51 -17.43
C SER A 214 -22.99 24.50 -16.32
N ILE A 215 -21.92 24.23 -15.56
CA ILE A 215 -21.94 23.33 -14.41
C ILE A 215 -21.61 24.14 -13.15
N ALA A 216 -22.36 23.92 -12.07
CA ALA A 216 -22.14 24.61 -10.80
C ALA A 216 -20.83 24.14 -10.12
N GLU A 217 -20.09 25.04 -9.49
CA GLU A 217 -18.83 24.73 -8.78
C GLU A 217 -19.02 23.62 -7.73
N GLU A 218 -20.15 23.61 -7.06
CA GLU A 218 -20.47 22.60 -6.04
C GLU A 218 -20.61 21.20 -6.66
N HIS A 219 -21.16 21.08 -7.86
CA HIS A 219 -21.31 19.81 -8.55
C HIS A 219 -19.98 19.32 -9.12
N LEU A 220 -19.12 20.23 -9.63
CA LEU A 220 -17.75 19.89 -9.99
C LEU A 220 -16.96 19.38 -8.78
N ALA A 221 -17.05 20.06 -7.63
CA ALA A 221 -16.40 19.62 -6.40
C ALA A 221 -16.93 18.26 -5.91
N HIS A 222 -18.23 17.97 -6.13
CA HIS A 222 -18.81 16.67 -5.81
C HIS A 222 -18.29 15.55 -6.72
N ALA A 223 -18.18 15.81 -8.02
CA ALA A 223 -17.64 14.86 -8.99
C ALA A 223 -16.15 14.57 -8.73
N VAL A 224 -15.35 15.58 -8.32
CA VAL A 224 -13.97 15.38 -7.87
C VAL A 224 -13.93 14.48 -6.64
N ALA A 225 -14.76 14.75 -5.63
CA ALA A 225 -14.81 13.95 -4.41
C ALA A 225 -15.26 12.49 -4.67
N LYS A 226 -16.07 12.26 -5.71
CA LYS A 226 -16.50 10.91 -6.14
C LYS A 226 -15.55 10.21 -7.11
N ARG A 227 -14.42 10.84 -7.46
CA ARG A 227 -13.49 10.34 -8.48
C ARG A 227 -14.11 10.18 -9.89
N GLU A 228 -15.06 11.00 -10.23
CA GLU A 228 -15.63 11.14 -11.57
C GLU A 228 -14.84 12.16 -12.41
N LEU A 229 -14.30 13.21 -11.74
CA LEU A 229 -13.41 14.20 -12.33
C LEU A 229 -12.06 14.25 -11.59
N PHE A 230 -11.00 14.49 -12.36
CA PHE A 230 -9.63 14.61 -11.89
C PHE A 230 -9.01 15.90 -12.40
N PRO A 231 -8.96 16.96 -11.56
CA PRO A 231 -8.43 18.26 -11.97
C PRO A 231 -6.94 18.17 -12.31
N CYS A 232 -6.57 18.54 -13.53
CA CYS A 232 -5.21 18.58 -14.02
C CYS A 232 -4.69 20.04 -14.01
N TYR A 233 -3.49 20.23 -13.44
CA TYR A 233 -2.76 21.50 -13.43
C TYR A 233 -1.37 21.29 -14.03
N TYR A 234 -0.84 22.32 -14.68
CA TYR A 234 0.42 22.26 -15.41
C TYR A 234 1.36 23.35 -14.91
N GLY A 235 2.64 23.02 -14.77
CA GLY A 235 3.60 24.01 -14.31
C GLY A 235 5.03 23.50 -14.11
N SER A 236 5.82 24.30 -13.40
CA SER A 236 7.17 23.97 -12.95
C SER A 236 7.28 24.23 -11.44
N ALA A 237 7.35 23.16 -10.67
CA ALA A 237 7.52 23.26 -9.22
C ALA A 237 8.81 24.01 -8.86
N LEU A 238 9.89 23.79 -9.60
CA LEU A 238 11.18 24.46 -9.41
C LEU A 238 11.08 25.98 -9.58
N LYS A 239 10.22 26.45 -10.50
CA LYS A 239 9.97 27.87 -10.75
C LYS A 239 8.76 28.42 -9.99
N VAL A 240 8.05 27.56 -9.25
CA VAL A 240 6.80 27.87 -8.54
C VAL A 240 5.69 28.32 -9.52
N GLU A 241 5.77 27.88 -10.78
CA GLU A 241 4.75 28.14 -11.82
C GLU A 241 3.65 27.06 -11.75
N GLY A 242 2.37 27.45 -11.83
CA GLY A 242 1.20 26.56 -11.74
C GLY A 242 0.85 26.10 -10.30
N VAL A 243 1.74 26.35 -9.32
CA VAL A 243 1.57 25.91 -7.92
C VAL A 243 0.46 26.70 -7.21
N LYS A 244 0.34 27.99 -7.49
CA LYS A 244 -0.72 28.83 -6.90
C LYS A 244 -2.08 28.48 -7.49
N GLU A 245 -2.13 28.17 -8.76
CA GLU A 245 -3.31 27.70 -9.47
C GLU A 245 -3.80 26.37 -8.91
N LEU A 246 -2.89 25.42 -8.66
CA LEU A 246 -3.19 24.16 -7.98
C LEU A 246 -3.78 24.42 -6.59
N LEU A 247 -3.16 25.26 -5.77
CA LEU A 247 -3.65 25.60 -4.41
C LEU A 247 -5.03 26.29 -4.44
N ALA A 248 -5.24 27.20 -5.39
CA ALA A 248 -6.52 27.87 -5.56
C ALA A 248 -7.62 26.89 -6.02
N GLY A 249 -7.30 26.03 -6.97
CA GLY A 249 -8.21 24.99 -7.43
C GLY A 249 -8.53 23.98 -6.33
N PHE A 250 -7.53 23.57 -5.56
CA PHE A 250 -7.77 22.71 -4.40
C PHE A 250 -8.70 23.39 -3.38
N ALA A 251 -8.46 24.65 -3.04
CA ALA A 251 -9.33 25.40 -2.13
C ALA A 251 -10.77 25.51 -2.65
N LYS A 252 -10.97 25.55 -3.96
CA LYS A 252 -12.26 25.68 -4.62
C LYS A 252 -13.02 24.36 -4.74
N TYR A 253 -12.34 23.27 -5.12
CA TYR A 253 -12.96 22.01 -5.51
C TYR A 253 -12.84 20.88 -4.50
N HIS A 254 -12.20 21.09 -3.34
CA HIS A 254 -12.20 20.09 -2.28
C HIS A 254 -13.54 20.08 -1.53
N ARG A 255 -13.88 18.93 -0.97
CA ARG A 255 -14.93 18.76 0.04
C ARG A 255 -14.30 18.26 1.32
N THR A 256 -14.70 18.83 2.45
CA THR A 256 -14.24 18.37 3.76
C THR A 256 -15.00 17.09 4.10
N PRO A 257 -14.32 16.01 4.50
CA PRO A 257 -14.98 14.80 5.00
C PRO A 257 -15.88 15.12 6.22
N GLU A 258 -16.97 14.41 6.33
CA GLU A 258 -17.81 14.42 7.52
C GLU A 258 -17.35 13.29 8.45
N TYR A 259 -17.26 13.58 9.74
CA TYR A 259 -16.79 12.65 10.75
C TYR A 259 -17.87 12.45 11.81
N GLU A 260 -17.96 11.25 12.35
CA GLU A 260 -18.86 10.93 13.45
C GLU A 260 -18.34 11.49 14.79
N ASP A 261 -19.25 11.65 15.76
CA ASP A 261 -18.92 12.22 17.08
C ASP A 261 -18.19 11.21 17.99
N GLU A 262 -18.32 9.90 17.73
CA GLU A 262 -17.67 8.85 18.49
C GLU A 262 -16.18 8.73 18.12
N PHE A 263 -15.32 8.58 19.13
CA PHE A 263 -13.89 8.45 18.88
C PHE A 263 -13.56 7.23 18.02
N SER A 264 -12.86 7.51 16.94
CA SER A 264 -12.23 6.50 16.09
C SER A 264 -10.93 7.03 15.51
N ALA A 265 -10.00 6.14 15.22
CA ALA A 265 -8.73 6.50 14.60
C ALA A 265 -8.18 5.35 13.74
N ARG A 266 -7.32 5.70 12.76
CA ARG A 266 -6.56 4.77 11.92
C ARG A 266 -5.08 4.94 12.15
N VAL A 267 -4.40 3.87 12.57
CA VAL A 267 -2.93 3.83 12.66
C VAL A 267 -2.35 3.60 11.27
N TYR A 268 -1.37 4.41 10.84
CA TYR A 268 -0.77 4.22 9.52
C TYR A 268 0.74 4.01 9.58
N LYS A 269 1.38 4.38 10.71
CA LYS A 269 2.83 4.27 10.85
C LYS A 269 3.21 4.06 12.31
N ILE A 270 4.21 3.24 12.54
CA ILE A 270 4.94 3.15 13.80
C ILE A 270 6.35 3.72 13.57
N GLY A 271 6.88 4.40 14.53
CA GLY A 271 8.24 4.94 14.50
C GLY A 271 8.82 5.08 15.89
N ARG A 272 10.04 5.59 15.99
CA ARG A 272 10.73 5.84 17.26
C ARG A 272 11.35 7.23 17.25
N ASP A 273 11.30 7.91 18.38
CA ASP A 273 11.96 9.20 18.52
C ASP A 273 13.48 9.03 18.77
N ALA A 274 14.21 10.13 18.78
CA ALA A 274 15.67 10.13 19.01
C ALA A 274 16.11 9.50 20.34
N LYS A 275 15.18 9.26 21.27
CA LYS A 275 15.42 8.58 22.55
C LYS A 275 15.00 7.11 22.52
N GLY A 276 14.52 6.62 21.36
CA GLY A 276 14.02 5.27 21.18
C GLY A 276 12.59 5.04 21.66
N ALA A 277 11.87 6.09 22.11
CA ALA A 277 10.47 5.96 22.51
C ALA A 277 9.58 5.66 21.30
N ARG A 278 8.70 4.67 21.44
CA ARG A 278 7.74 4.25 20.41
C ARG A 278 6.72 5.34 20.16
N LEU A 279 6.46 5.61 18.89
CA LEU A 279 5.49 6.57 18.40
C LEU A 279 4.47 5.85 17.52
N THR A 280 3.20 5.97 17.85
CA THR A 280 2.09 5.51 17.00
C THR A 280 1.54 6.70 16.26
N TYR A 281 1.72 6.71 14.93
CA TYR A 281 1.17 7.75 14.05
C TYR A 281 -0.22 7.33 13.61
N LEU A 282 -1.19 8.20 13.83
CA LEU A 282 -2.59 7.93 13.52
C LEU A 282 -3.32 9.18 12.98
N LYS A 283 -4.41 8.93 12.25
CA LYS A 283 -5.42 9.93 11.92
C LYS A 283 -6.63 9.70 12.80
N VAL A 284 -7.12 10.73 13.43
CA VAL A 284 -8.42 10.70 14.12
C VAL A 284 -9.52 10.73 13.06
N THR A 285 -10.34 9.67 13.00
CA THR A 285 -11.40 9.48 12.00
C THR A 285 -12.80 9.73 12.56
N GLY A 286 -12.91 10.01 13.86
CA GLY A 286 -14.15 10.40 14.55
C GLY A 286 -13.87 10.97 15.92
N GLY A 287 -14.73 11.83 16.42
CA GLY A 287 -14.65 12.43 17.75
C GLY A 287 -13.40 13.24 18.03
N THR A 288 -12.89 13.14 19.25
CA THR A 288 -11.70 13.88 19.74
C THR A 288 -10.86 12.97 20.61
N LEU A 289 -9.55 13.00 20.42
CA LEU A 289 -8.57 12.28 21.24
C LEU A 289 -7.89 13.25 22.21
N HIS A 290 -7.90 12.92 23.51
CA HIS A 290 -7.24 13.71 24.55
C HIS A 290 -6.03 13.00 25.13
N VAL A 291 -5.09 13.77 25.65
CA VAL A 291 -4.03 13.23 26.51
C VAL A 291 -4.65 12.59 27.74
N LYS A 292 -4.19 11.38 28.08
CA LYS A 292 -4.67 10.51 29.16
C LYS A 292 -5.94 9.70 28.84
N ASP A 293 -6.50 9.84 27.64
CA ASP A 293 -7.57 8.92 27.21
C ASP A 293 -7.08 7.48 27.21
N ARG A 294 -7.99 6.58 27.50
CA ARG A 294 -7.77 5.14 27.44
C ARG A 294 -8.43 4.59 26.19
N ILE A 295 -7.64 3.92 25.38
CA ILE A 295 -8.08 3.33 24.12
C ILE A 295 -8.11 1.82 24.29
N SER A 296 -9.25 1.22 23.96
CA SER A 296 -9.43 -0.24 23.98
C SER A 296 -9.33 -0.79 22.56
N TYR A 297 -8.46 -1.77 22.35
CA TYR A 297 -8.29 -2.50 21.09
C TYR A 297 -7.70 -3.89 21.38
N ASP A 298 -8.06 -4.90 20.61
CA ASP A 298 -7.60 -6.30 20.75
C ASP A 298 -7.69 -6.88 22.18
N GLY A 299 -8.68 -6.42 22.97
CA GLY A 299 -8.85 -6.83 24.36
C GLY A 299 -7.88 -6.19 25.36
N LEU A 300 -7.04 -5.26 24.92
CA LEU A 300 -6.14 -4.45 25.75
C LEU A 300 -6.74 -3.06 25.96
N GLU A 301 -6.37 -2.42 27.07
CA GLU A 301 -6.68 -1.02 27.34
C GLU A 301 -5.38 -0.28 27.64
N GLU A 302 -4.99 0.63 26.76
CA GLU A 302 -3.78 1.42 26.88
C GLU A 302 -4.08 2.92 26.97
N LYS A 303 -3.13 3.67 27.54
CA LYS A 303 -3.32 5.08 27.83
C LYS A 303 -2.45 5.95 26.92
N VAL A 304 -3.03 7.01 26.37
CA VAL A 304 -2.30 8.04 25.64
C VAL A 304 -1.54 8.93 26.63
N ASP A 305 -0.21 8.90 26.56
CA ASP A 305 0.63 9.72 27.44
C ASP A 305 0.90 11.11 26.88
N GLN A 306 1.16 11.23 25.58
CA GLN A 306 1.44 12.48 24.91
C GLN A 306 0.91 12.45 23.46
N ILE A 307 0.44 13.60 22.98
CA ILE A 307 0.06 13.82 21.58
C ILE A 307 1.05 14.82 20.97
N ARG A 308 1.62 14.46 19.82
CA ARG A 308 2.60 15.26 19.07
C ARG A 308 2.08 15.54 17.66
N LEU A 309 2.18 16.80 17.26
CA LEU A 309 1.81 17.29 15.93
C LEU A 309 3.09 17.65 15.18
N TYR A 310 3.47 16.84 14.19
CA TYR A 310 4.73 17.00 13.47
C TYR A 310 4.61 17.94 12.27
N SER A 311 5.71 18.66 11.99
CA SER A 311 5.96 19.39 10.75
C SER A 311 7.45 19.34 10.44
N GLY A 312 7.87 18.49 9.51
CA GLY A 312 9.26 18.09 9.31
C GLY A 312 9.81 17.38 10.57
N GLU A 313 10.99 17.74 11.03
CA GLU A 313 11.61 17.20 12.25
C GLU A 313 10.99 17.73 13.55
N LYS A 314 10.31 18.85 13.48
CA LYS A 314 9.79 19.52 14.66
C LYS A 314 8.39 19.04 14.99
N PHE A 315 8.07 19.01 16.27
CA PHE A 315 6.71 18.75 16.72
C PHE A 315 6.29 19.71 17.82
N GLU A 316 4.99 19.89 17.92
CA GLU A 316 4.32 20.58 19.02
C GLU A 316 3.49 19.57 19.81
N THR A 317 3.39 19.75 21.12
CA THR A 317 2.51 18.93 21.96
C THR A 317 1.11 19.53 22.00
N ALA A 318 0.10 18.66 21.87
CA ALA A 318 -1.31 19.05 21.98
C ALA A 318 -1.96 18.33 23.16
N GLU A 319 -2.94 19.01 23.80
CA GLU A 319 -3.78 18.40 24.84
C GLU A 319 -4.91 17.56 24.23
N ALA A 320 -5.35 17.92 23.02
CA ALA A 320 -6.37 17.20 22.25
C ALA A 320 -6.18 17.39 20.75
N VAL A 321 -6.68 16.44 19.97
CA VAL A 321 -6.79 16.48 18.50
C VAL A 321 -8.19 16.05 18.08
N GLU A 322 -8.72 16.71 17.07
CA GLU A 322 -10.07 16.49 16.55
C GLU A 322 -10.05 15.58 15.31
N ALA A 323 -11.21 15.04 14.95
CA ALA A 323 -11.38 14.28 13.71
C ALA A 323 -10.85 15.03 12.49
N GLY A 324 -10.17 14.31 11.59
CA GLY A 324 -9.44 14.84 10.43
C GLY A 324 -7.99 15.23 10.71
N GLU A 325 -7.53 15.26 11.97
CA GLU A 325 -6.12 15.57 12.27
C GLU A 325 -5.26 14.31 12.30
N VAL A 326 -4.04 14.43 11.79
CA VAL A 326 -2.97 13.43 11.90
C VAL A 326 -2.04 13.84 13.04
N CYS A 327 -1.73 12.88 13.91
CA CYS A 327 -0.83 13.08 15.05
C CYS A 327 0.03 11.82 15.32
N ALA A 328 1.03 11.96 16.18
CA ALA A 328 1.73 10.84 16.77
C ALA A 328 1.47 10.80 18.27
N VAL A 329 1.23 9.63 18.81
CA VAL A 329 0.98 9.43 20.23
C VAL A 329 2.02 8.51 20.86
N THR A 330 2.28 8.71 22.15
CA THR A 330 3.04 7.79 22.99
C THR A 330 2.11 7.13 23.99
N GLY A 331 2.52 5.94 24.50
CA GLY A 331 1.74 5.17 25.48
C GLY A 331 1.02 3.95 24.89
N LEU A 332 0.90 3.85 23.56
CA LEU A 332 0.38 2.67 22.88
C LEU A 332 1.56 1.78 22.49
N THR A 333 1.55 0.51 22.94
CA THR A 333 2.72 -0.38 22.84
C THR A 333 2.57 -1.51 21.83
N THR A 334 1.33 -1.92 21.51
CA THR A 334 1.05 -3.09 20.66
C THR A 334 0.33 -2.77 19.36
N THR A 335 0.03 -1.48 19.10
CA THR A 335 -0.63 -1.06 17.84
C THR A 335 0.21 -1.40 16.62
N VAL A 336 -0.45 -1.71 15.51
CA VAL A 336 0.20 -2.00 14.22
C VAL A 336 -0.30 -1.06 13.13
N PRO A 337 0.51 -0.80 12.07
CA PRO A 337 0.05 -0.04 10.92
C PRO A 337 -1.16 -0.71 10.25
N GLY A 338 -2.15 0.08 9.84
CA GLY A 338 -3.42 -0.41 9.28
C GLY A 338 -4.50 -0.68 10.31
N GLN A 339 -4.18 -0.69 11.59
CA GLN A 339 -5.13 -0.98 12.67
C GLN A 339 -6.12 0.16 12.90
N GLY A 340 -7.39 -0.19 13.05
CA GLY A 340 -8.44 0.72 13.52
C GLY A 340 -8.52 0.75 15.05
N LEU A 341 -8.85 1.91 15.59
CA LEU A 341 -8.99 2.14 17.04
C LEU A 341 -10.36 2.78 17.35
N GLY A 342 -10.88 2.51 18.53
CA GLY A 342 -12.17 3.03 18.97
C GLY A 342 -13.36 2.40 18.24
N ALA A 343 -14.27 3.20 17.69
CA ALA A 343 -15.42 2.72 16.92
C ALA A 343 -15.03 2.07 15.60
N GLN A 344 -13.86 2.39 15.04
CA GLN A 344 -13.34 1.79 13.82
C GLN A 344 -12.49 0.54 14.16
N GLN A 345 -13.10 -0.63 14.16
CA GLN A 345 -12.40 -1.89 14.51
C GLN A 345 -11.79 -2.62 13.30
N GLU A 346 -12.17 -2.24 12.08
CA GLU A 346 -11.63 -2.87 10.88
C GLU A 346 -10.17 -2.50 10.65
N SER A 347 -9.34 -3.49 10.41
CA SER A 347 -7.93 -3.30 10.00
C SER A 347 -7.81 -3.42 8.49
N SER A 348 -6.99 -2.58 7.88
CA SER A 348 -6.71 -2.63 6.45
C SER A 348 -5.43 -3.42 6.19
N VAL A 349 -5.50 -4.39 5.28
CA VAL A 349 -4.35 -5.18 4.84
C VAL A 349 -3.77 -4.54 3.58
N PRO A 350 -2.45 -4.33 3.47
CA PRO A 350 -1.82 -3.82 2.25
C PRO A 350 -2.05 -4.75 1.05
N VAL A 351 -2.15 -4.16 -0.14
CA VAL A 351 -2.26 -4.87 -1.42
C VAL A 351 -0.87 -5.26 -1.95
N LEU A 352 0.13 -4.39 -1.66
CA LEU A 352 1.50 -4.63 -2.10
C LEU A 352 2.25 -5.46 -1.06
N GLU A 353 2.78 -6.60 -1.48
CA GLU A 353 3.55 -7.51 -0.64
C GLU A 353 4.95 -7.74 -1.19
N PRO A 354 5.97 -7.90 -0.31
CA PRO A 354 7.31 -8.29 -0.72
C PRO A 354 7.32 -9.69 -1.33
N VAL A 355 8.09 -9.88 -2.38
CA VAL A 355 8.17 -11.15 -3.12
C VAL A 355 9.53 -11.84 -3.04
N LEU A 356 10.50 -11.19 -2.40
CA LEU A 356 11.86 -11.71 -2.23
C LEU A 356 12.16 -11.92 -0.74
N ASN A 357 12.63 -13.10 -0.40
CA ASN A 357 13.02 -13.48 0.95
C ASN A 357 14.53 -13.61 1.05
N TYR A 358 15.15 -12.86 1.96
CA TYR A 358 16.59 -12.78 2.11
C TYR A 358 17.03 -13.32 3.46
N ARG A 359 18.11 -14.14 3.46
CA ARG A 359 18.81 -14.51 4.68
C ARG A 359 19.66 -13.34 5.16
N ILE A 360 19.63 -13.07 6.46
CA ILE A 360 20.48 -12.07 7.11
C ILE A 360 21.65 -12.78 7.78
N TYR A 361 22.87 -12.51 7.29
CA TYR A 361 24.10 -13.00 7.90
C TYR A 361 24.58 -12.03 8.98
N LEU A 362 24.77 -12.56 10.17
CA LEU A 362 25.31 -11.82 11.30
C LEU A 362 26.82 -12.07 11.43
N PRO A 363 27.60 -11.10 11.96
CA PRO A 363 28.97 -11.36 12.41
C PRO A 363 29.02 -12.42 13.51
N ASP A 364 30.10 -13.22 13.56
CA ASP A 364 30.25 -14.34 14.50
C ASP A 364 30.16 -13.94 15.99
N GLU A 365 30.46 -12.67 16.30
CA GLU A 365 30.43 -12.15 17.67
C GLU A 365 29.00 -11.73 18.12
N VAL A 366 28.03 -11.70 17.22
CA VAL A 366 26.67 -11.21 17.47
C VAL A 366 25.75 -12.36 17.84
N ASN A 367 25.09 -12.26 19.00
CA ASN A 367 24.08 -13.22 19.40
C ASN A 367 22.82 -13.09 18.54
N ALA A 368 22.44 -14.15 17.83
CA ALA A 368 21.30 -14.16 16.92
C ALA A 368 19.97 -13.91 17.64
N VAL A 369 19.79 -14.39 18.88
CA VAL A 369 18.55 -14.19 19.67
C VAL A 369 18.39 -12.73 20.06
N GLU A 370 19.47 -12.08 20.56
CA GLU A 370 19.43 -10.66 20.89
C GLU A 370 19.23 -9.79 19.63
N MET A 371 19.81 -10.22 18.50
CA MET A 371 19.63 -9.51 17.24
C MET A 371 18.21 -9.65 16.71
N MET A 372 17.58 -10.82 16.88
CA MET A 372 16.20 -11.04 16.50
C MET A 372 15.23 -10.08 17.22
N GLU A 373 15.42 -9.85 18.54
CA GLU A 373 14.62 -8.86 19.28
C GLU A 373 14.79 -7.44 18.75
N LYS A 374 16.00 -7.08 18.31
CA LYS A 374 16.28 -5.77 17.69
C LYS A 374 15.65 -5.65 16.30
N LEU A 375 15.72 -6.72 15.51
CA LEU A 375 15.11 -6.77 14.18
C LEU A 375 13.58 -6.73 14.27
N LYS A 376 12.98 -7.36 15.27
CA LYS A 376 11.53 -7.25 15.52
C LYS A 376 11.07 -5.81 15.79
N GLN A 377 11.93 -4.94 16.33
CA GLN A 377 11.60 -3.51 16.43
C GLN A 377 11.50 -2.82 15.06
N LEU A 378 12.27 -3.27 14.07
CA LEU A 378 12.15 -2.78 12.68
C LEU A 378 10.89 -3.33 12.01
N GLU A 379 10.52 -4.56 12.30
CA GLU A 379 9.27 -5.15 11.82
C GLU A 379 8.03 -4.45 12.42
N GLU A 380 8.08 -3.94 13.66
CA GLU A 380 7.01 -3.09 14.19
C GLU A 380 6.81 -1.81 13.34
N GLU A 381 7.90 -1.24 12.81
CA GLU A 381 7.87 -0.06 11.95
C GLU A 381 7.46 -0.40 10.51
N ASP A 382 7.90 -1.56 10.02
CA ASP A 382 7.57 -2.11 8.70
C ASP A 382 7.18 -3.59 8.80
N PRO A 383 5.89 -3.90 9.04
CA PRO A 383 5.42 -5.27 9.20
C PRO A 383 5.66 -6.18 8.00
N GLN A 384 5.81 -5.60 6.81
CA GLN A 384 6.05 -6.37 5.58
C GLN A 384 7.46 -6.94 5.49
N LEU A 385 8.37 -6.60 6.41
CA LEU A 385 9.67 -7.24 6.51
C LEU A 385 9.56 -8.73 6.89
N HIS A 386 8.46 -9.18 7.48
CA HIS A 386 8.20 -10.57 7.85
C HIS A 386 9.46 -11.28 8.37
N ILE A 387 10.02 -10.75 9.47
CA ILE A 387 11.28 -11.25 10.02
C ILE A 387 11.04 -12.56 10.75
N LEU A 388 11.59 -13.64 10.21
CA LEU A 388 11.40 -14.99 10.70
C LEU A 388 12.71 -15.61 11.18
N TRP A 389 12.62 -16.36 12.27
CA TRP A 389 13.70 -17.22 12.76
C TRP A 389 13.45 -18.67 12.30
N ASN A 390 14.36 -19.19 11.49
CA ASN A 390 14.33 -20.60 11.13
C ASN A 390 15.12 -21.42 12.17
N GLU A 391 14.41 -22.15 13.03
CA GLU A 391 15.03 -22.94 14.11
C GLU A 391 15.91 -24.08 13.61
N GLN A 392 15.56 -24.69 12.47
CA GLN A 392 16.29 -25.82 11.92
C GLN A 392 17.64 -25.40 11.34
N LEU A 393 17.66 -24.27 10.66
CA LEU A 393 18.85 -23.72 10.00
C LEU A 393 19.59 -22.72 10.86
N GLN A 394 19.01 -22.29 12.01
CA GLN A 394 19.55 -21.21 12.86
C GLN A 394 19.81 -19.91 12.06
N GLU A 395 18.84 -19.53 11.22
CA GLU A 395 18.95 -18.43 10.28
C GLU A 395 17.85 -17.40 10.50
N ILE A 396 18.18 -16.13 10.30
CA ILE A 396 17.21 -15.03 10.25
C ILE A 396 16.90 -14.74 8.80
N HIS A 397 15.61 -14.68 8.47
CA HIS A 397 15.12 -14.30 7.15
C HIS A 397 14.26 -13.04 7.23
N ALA A 398 14.28 -12.23 6.18
CA ALA A 398 13.42 -11.06 6.04
C ALA A 398 12.95 -10.91 4.58
N GLN A 399 11.71 -10.46 4.41
CA GLN A 399 11.14 -10.20 3.10
C GLN A 399 11.40 -8.75 2.68
N MET A 400 11.69 -8.53 1.38
CA MET A 400 12.03 -7.23 0.82
C MET A 400 11.34 -7.01 -0.52
N MET A 401 11.03 -5.75 -0.82
CA MET A 401 10.49 -5.32 -2.11
C MET A 401 11.58 -5.21 -3.18
N GLY A 402 12.81 -4.82 -2.80
CA GLY A 402 13.89 -4.61 -3.76
C GLY A 402 15.26 -4.29 -3.14
N GLN A 403 16.24 -4.06 -4.02
CA GLN A 403 17.64 -3.90 -3.65
C GLN A 403 17.92 -2.61 -2.85
N VAL A 404 17.23 -1.52 -3.17
CA VAL A 404 17.44 -0.24 -2.46
C VAL A 404 16.95 -0.35 -1.02
N GLN A 405 15.87 -1.10 -0.77
CA GLN A 405 15.37 -1.37 0.58
C GLN A 405 16.41 -2.14 1.41
N ILE A 406 17.10 -3.12 0.81
CA ILE A 406 18.19 -3.89 1.47
C ILE A 406 19.32 -2.98 1.92
N GLU A 407 19.77 -2.08 1.03
CA GLU A 407 20.85 -1.15 1.34
C GLU A 407 20.46 -0.19 2.47
N VAL A 408 19.23 0.32 2.43
CA VAL A 408 18.69 1.20 3.48
C VAL A 408 18.59 0.47 4.81
N LEU A 409 18.06 -0.76 4.81
CA LEU A 409 17.92 -1.58 6.02
C LEU A 409 19.29 -1.96 6.60
N THR A 410 20.26 -2.30 5.77
CA THR A 410 21.64 -2.58 6.20
C THR A 410 22.24 -1.39 6.95
N GLN A 411 22.07 -0.19 6.39
CA GLN A 411 22.57 1.04 7.02
C GLN A 411 21.81 1.38 8.30
N LEU A 412 20.48 1.20 8.33
CA LEU A 412 19.64 1.43 9.49
C LEU A 412 20.01 0.50 10.66
N ILE A 413 20.26 -0.78 10.39
CA ILE A 413 20.74 -1.76 11.38
C ILE A 413 22.09 -1.32 11.95
N LYS A 414 23.00 -0.89 11.10
CA LYS A 414 24.30 -0.39 11.53
C LYS A 414 24.20 0.86 12.41
N GLU A 415 23.36 1.81 12.03
CA GLU A 415 23.20 3.08 12.77
C GLU A 415 22.50 2.87 14.12
N ARG A 416 21.43 2.06 14.16
CA ARG A 416 20.65 1.86 15.39
C ARG A 416 21.27 0.86 16.36
N PHE A 417 21.85 -0.22 15.82
CA PHE A 417 22.29 -1.35 16.64
C PHE A 417 23.81 -1.56 16.64
N GLY A 418 24.54 -0.81 15.80
CA GLY A 418 26.01 -0.92 15.71
C GLY A 418 26.49 -2.22 15.05
N VAL A 419 25.61 -2.98 14.40
CA VAL A 419 25.91 -4.28 13.76
C VAL A 419 25.93 -4.13 12.24
N VAL A 420 26.97 -4.64 11.61
CA VAL A 420 27.06 -4.71 10.14
C VAL A 420 26.56 -6.08 9.70
N VAL A 421 25.42 -6.12 9.03
CA VAL A 421 24.83 -7.35 8.48
C VAL A 421 25.07 -7.46 6.98
N VAL A 422 25.00 -8.68 6.46
CA VAL A 422 25.06 -8.96 5.02
C VAL A 422 23.80 -9.74 4.63
N PHE A 423 23.14 -9.32 3.57
CA PHE A 423 22.00 -10.05 3.01
C PHE A 423 22.49 -11.08 2.00
N GLY A 424 21.94 -12.28 2.03
CA GLY A 424 22.18 -13.34 1.08
C GLY A 424 21.55 -13.09 -0.28
N GLN A 425 21.52 -14.11 -1.12
CA GLN A 425 20.72 -14.07 -2.34
C GLN A 425 19.23 -14.17 -2.01
N GLY A 426 18.40 -13.40 -2.71
CA GLY A 426 16.95 -13.44 -2.53
C GLY A 426 16.36 -14.73 -3.06
N ASN A 427 15.51 -15.35 -2.27
CA ASN A 427 14.67 -16.48 -2.70
C ASN A 427 13.27 -15.97 -3.02
N ILE A 428 12.62 -16.60 -3.99
CA ILE A 428 11.27 -16.23 -4.40
C ILE A 428 10.27 -16.66 -3.32
N VAL A 429 9.33 -15.79 -3.01
CA VAL A 429 8.16 -16.09 -2.17
C VAL A 429 7.07 -16.63 -3.09
N TYR A 430 6.89 -17.95 -3.08
CA TYR A 430 5.82 -18.62 -3.81
C TYR A 430 4.51 -18.57 -3.03
N LYS A 431 3.38 -18.73 -3.72
CA LYS A 431 2.05 -18.96 -3.13
C LYS A 431 1.44 -20.20 -3.74
N GLU A 432 0.37 -20.71 -3.12
CA GLU A 432 -0.36 -21.87 -3.64
C GLU A 432 -1.86 -21.55 -3.76
N THR A 433 -2.51 -22.13 -4.78
CA THR A 433 -3.96 -22.09 -4.95
C THR A 433 -4.47 -23.47 -5.39
N ILE A 434 -5.74 -23.59 -5.72
CA ILE A 434 -6.36 -24.83 -6.18
C ILE A 434 -6.93 -24.67 -7.59
N ALA A 435 -6.87 -25.76 -8.38
CA ALA A 435 -7.39 -25.76 -9.75
C ALA A 435 -8.89 -26.07 -9.83
N LYS A 436 -9.46 -26.78 -8.84
CA LYS A 436 -10.84 -27.29 -8.88
C LYS A 436 -11.50 -27.19 -7.51
N PRO A 437 -12.82 -26.95 -7.47
CA PRO A 437 -13.58 -27.00 -6.23
C PRO A 437 -13.46 -28.34 -5.52
N VAL A 438 -13.42 -28.32 -4.19
CA VAL A 438 -13.32 -29.51 -3.35
C VAL A 438 -14.00 -29.27 -2.01
N GLU A 439 -14.63 -30.30 -1.45
CA GLU A 439 -15.06 -30.32 -0.07
C GLU A 439 -13.92 -30.80 0.82
N GLY A 440 -13.59 -29.99 1.83
CA GLY A 440 -12.65 -30.32 2.88
C GLY A 440 -13.37 -30.66 4.17
N VAL A 441 -13.03 -31.80 4.78
CA VAL A 441 -13.64 -32.28 6.03
C VAL A 441 -12.59 -32.36 7.12
N GLY A 442 -12.88 -31.72 8.24
CA GLY A 442 -12.03 -31.75 9.42
C GLY A 442 -12.78 -32.21 10.65
N HIS A 443 -12.25 -33.23 11.31
CA HIS A 443 -12.81 -33.79 12.53
C HIS A 443 -11.77 -33.72 13.67
N PHE A 444 -12.18 -33.26 14.84
CA PHE A 444 -11.34 -33.20 16.02
C PHE A 444 -12.08 -33.69 17.24
N GLU A 445 -11.80 -34.94 17.66
CA GLU A 445 -12.45 -35.63 18.76
C GLU A 445 -11.43 -36.35 19.66
N PRO A 446 -10.46 -35.65 20.30
CA PRO A 446 -9.74 -36.25 21.41
C PRO A 446 -10.66 -36.39 22.62
N LEU A 447 -10.24 -37.16 23.64
CA LEU A 447 -11.05 -37.43 24.82
C LEU A 447 -11.65 -36.15 25.45
N ARG A 448 -12.99 -36.07 25.51
CA ARG A 448 -13.80 -34.93 26.01
C ARG A 448 -13.77 -33.67 25.15
N HIS A 449 -13.38 -33.76 23.89
CA HIS A 449 -13.47 -32.70 22.90
C HIS A 449 -14.24 -33.20 21.68
N TYR A 450 -14.91 -32.31 20.94
CA TYR A 450 -15.60 -32.66 19.71
C TYR A 450 -15.83 -31.43 18.83
N ALA A 451 -15.37 -31.44 17.60
CA ALA A 451 -15.76 -30.54 16.56
C ALA A 451 -15.64 -31.19 15.18
N GLU A 452 -16.60 -30.90 14.30
CA GLU A 452 -16.59 -31.32 12.91
C GLU A 452 -16.90 -30.12 12.02
N VAL A 453 -16.16 -29.93 10.93
CA VAL A 453 -16.28 -28.80 10.01
C VAL A 453 -16.20 -29.31 8.57
N HIS A 454 -17.14 -28.89 7.75
CA HIS A 454 -17.17 -29.11 6.31
C HIS A 454 -17.05 -27.78 5.59
N LEU A 455 -16.06 -27.65 4.74
CA LEU A 455 -15.73 -26.45 3.96
C LEU A 455 -15.74 -26.77 2.47
N LEU A 456 -16.38 -25.93 1.68
CA LEU A 456 -16.19 -25.92 0.23
C LEU A 456 -15.07 -24.95 -0.10
N LEU A 457 -14.00 -25.45 -0.71
CA LEU A 457 -12.90 -24.65 -1.24
C LEU A 457 -13.11 -24.53 -2.74
N GLU A 458 -13.17 -23.30 -3.24
CA GLU A 458 -13.36 -22.98 -4.67
C GLU A 458 -12.22 -22.09 -5.13
N PRO A 459 -11.70 -22.25 -6.37
CA PRO A 459 -10.74 -21.30 -6.94
C PRO A 459 -11.33 -19.88 -6.92
N GLY A 460 -10.56 -18.91 -6.40
CA GLY A 460 -10.90 -17.49 -6.43
C GLY A 460 -10.32 -16.78 -7.65
N GLU A 461 -10.65 -15.51 -7.80
CA GLU A 461 -10.04 -14.65 -8.82
C GLU A 461 -8.58 -14.34 -8.45
N PRO A 462 -7.69 -14.20 -9.43
CA PRO A 462 -6.29 -13.84 -9.16
C PRO A 462 -6.18 -12.55 -8.33
N GLY A 463 -5.46 -12.64 -7.20
CA GLY A 463 -5.27 -11.53 -6.27
C GLY A 463 -6.44 -11.31 -5.29
N SER A 464 -7.44 -12.21 -5.24
CA SER A 464 -8.56 -12.11 -4.29
C SER A 464 -8.19 -12.55 -2.86
N GLY A 465 -7.06 -13.24 -2.69
CA GLY A 465 -6.64 -13.78 -1.39
C GLY A 465 -7.57 -14.90 -0.91
N ILE A 466 -7.93 -14.88 0.38
CA ILE A 466 -8.89 -15.82 0.95
C ILE A 466 -10.22 -15.12 1.20
N GLU A 467 -11.26 -15.58 0.51
CA GLU A 467 -12.63 -15.12 0.74
C GLU A 467 -13.40 -16.13 1.60
N VAL A 468 -14.16 -15.64 2.59
CA VAL A 468 -14.92 -16.50 3.48
C VAL A 468 -16.43 -16.23 3.35
N ALA A 469 -17.21 -17.31 3.19
CA ALA A 469 -18.66 -17.28 3.15
C ALA A 469 -19.27 -18.39 4.02
N SER A 470 -20.54 -18.29 4.34
CA SER A 470 -21.30 -19.37 4.98
C SER A 470 -22.56 -19.67 4.19
N ALA A 471 -22.76 -20.95 3.89
CA ALA A 471 -23.99 -21.55 3.38
C ALA A 471 -24.67 -22.46 4.43
N CYS A 472 -24.10 -22.55 5.64
CA CYS A 472 -24.60 -23.37 6.72
C CYS A 472 -25.84 -22.75 7.35
N SER A 473 -26.91 -23.54 7.53
CA SER A 473 -28.09 -23.14 8.27
C SER A 473 -27.83 -23.06 9.77
N GLU A 474 -28.44 -22.08 10.47
CA GLU A 474 -28.37 -21.98 11.93
C GLU A 474 -29.00 -23.20 12.65
N ASP A 475 -29.91 -23.91 11.99
CA ASP A 475 -30.46 -25.16 12.51
C ASP A 475 -29.43 -26.31 12.52
N VAL A 476 -28.41 -26.24 11.67
CA VAL A 476 -27.32 -27.24 11.57
C VAL A 476 -26.18 -26.88 12.53
N LEU A 477 -25.75 -25.62 12.51
CA LEU A 477 -24.70 -25.13 13.38
C LEU A 477 -25.02 -23.69 13.81
N ASP A 478 -25.01 -23.45 15.12
CA ASP A 478 -25.24 -22.12 15.72
C ASP A 478 -24.34 -21.04 15.10
N LEU A 479 -24.89 -19.85 14.88
CA LEU A 479 -24.22 -18.74 14.22
C LEU A 479 -22.90 -18.33 14.89
N ASN A 480 -22.80 -18.47 16.22
CA ASN A 480 -21.57 -18.15 16.93
C ASN A 480 -20.44 -19.11 16.56
N TRP A 481 -20.75 -20.40 16.36
CA TRP A 481 -19.77 -21.36 15.87
C TRP A 481 -19.37 -21.10 14.42
N GLN A 482 -20.32 -20.71 13.57
CA GLN A 482 -20.01 -20.33 12.17
C GLN A 482 -19.09 -19.11 12.13
N ARG A 483 -19.34 -18.08 12.94
CA ARG A 483 -18.46 -16.91 13.07
C ARG A 483 -17.08 -17.29 13.57
N LEU A 484 -17.02 -18.21 14.53
CA LEU A 484 -15.74 -18.69 15.06
C LEU A 484 -14.92 -19.46 13.99
N ILE A 485 -15.58 -20.32 13.19
CA ILE A 485 -14.93 -21.00 12.05
C ILE A 485 -14.40 -19.95 11.06
N ALA A 486 -15.20 -18.95 10.69
CA ALA A 486 -14.77 -17.87 9.80
C ALA A 486 -13.55 -17.12 10.37
N THR A 487 -13.56 -16.84 11.69
CA THR A 487 -12.39 -16.24 12.37
C THR A 487 -11.17 -17.15 12.25
N HIS A 488 -11.30 -18.46 12.46
CA HIS A 488 -10.18 -19.40 12.37
C HIS A 488 -9.64 -19.57 10.94
N ILE A 489 -10.46 -19.36 9.91
CA ILE A 489 -9.99 -19.31 8.53
C ILE A 489 -9.11 -18.07 8.30
N MET A 490 -9.44 -16.93 8.89
CA MET A 490 -8.77 -15.66 8.66
C MET A 490 -7.62 -15.34 9.65
N GLU A 491 -7.53 -16.04 10.80
CA GLU A 491 -6.60 -15.68 11.88
C GLU A 491 -5.12 -15.99 11.56
N ARG A 492 -4.84 -16.75 10.51
CA ARG A 492 -3.48 -17.09 10.09
C ARG A 492 -3.39 -17.41 8.60
N GLU A 493 -2.18 -17.38 8.07
CA GLU A 493 -1.86 -17.97 6.76
C GLU A 493 -1.95 -19.50 6.82
N HIS A 494 -2.62 -20.10 5.82
CA HIS A 494 -2.72 -21.54 5.68
C HIS A 494 -1.64 -22.04 4.71
N PRO A 495 -0.74 -22.95 5.13
CA PRO A 495 0.27 -23.50 4.22
C PRO A 495 -0.38 -24.41 3.18
N GLY A 496 0.06 -24.32 1.94
CA GLY A 496 -0.29 -25.23 0.87
C GLY A 496 0.36 -26.61 1.03
N VAL A 497 0.13 -27.50 0.09
CA VAL A 497 0.57 -28.91 0.16
C VAL A 497 1.71 -29.26 -0.79
N LEU A 498 2.09 -28.34 -1.70
CA LEU A 498 3.16 -28.53 -2.67
C LEU A 498 4.52 -28.11 -2.11
N THR A 499 4.59 -26.92 -1.54
CA THR A 499 5.81 -26.29 -1.05
C THR A 499 5.70 -25.78 0.38
N GLY A 500 4.49 -25.81 0.95
CA GLY A 500 4.18 -25.18 2.23
C GLY A 500 4.03 -23.66 2.14
N SER A 501 4.03 -23.10 0.94
CA SER A 501 3.79 -21.68 0.70
C SER A 501 2.36 -21.29 1.06
N ALA A 502 2.14 -19.99 1.32
CA ALA A 502 0.83 -19.49 1.73
C ALA A 502 -0.26 -19.74 0.68
N LEU A 503 -1.43 -20.22 1.13
CA LEU A 503 -2.62 -20.39 0.30
C LEU A 503 -3.20 -19.01 -0.05
N THR A 504 -3.59 -18.82 -1.32
CA THR A 504 -4.21 -17.59 -1.82
C THR A 504 -5.24 -17.91 -2.91
N ASP A 505 -6.06 -16.91 -3.26
CA ASP A 505 -7.03 -16.97 -4.35
C ASP A 505 -7.97 -18.18 -4.22
N VAL A 506 -8.52 -18.34 -3.01
CA VAL A 506 -9.45 -19.42 -2.66
C VAL A 506 -10.65 -18.83 -1.91
N LYS A 507 -11.85 -19.15 -2.39
CA LYS A 507 -13.08 -18.90 -1.66
C LYS A 507 -13.42 -20.11 -0.80
N ILE A 508 -13.55 -19.90 0.51
CA ILE A 508 -13.87 -20.93 1.50
C ILE A 508 -15.30 -20.71 2.02
N THR A 509 -16.20 -21.63 1.70
CA THR A 509 -17.59 -21.58 2.12
C THR A 509 -17.87 -22.63 3.19
N ILE A 510 -18.37 -22.22 4.35
CA ILE A 510 -18.80 -23.11 5.42
C ILE A 510 -20.07 -23.82 4.97
N LEU A 511 -20.03 -25.15 4.75
CA LEU A 511 -21.16 -25.96 4.35
C LEU A 511 -21.97 -26.48 5.54
N SER A 512 -21.27 -27.07 6.50
CA SER A 512 -21.86 -27.63 7.71
C SER A 512 -20.83 -27.80 8.81
N GLY A 513 -21.28 -28.14 10.00
CA GLY A 513 -20.42 -28.51 11.11
C GLY A 513 -21.24 -29.10 12.26
N ARG A 514 -20.56 -29.69 13.21
CA ARG A 514 -21.20 -30.28 14.40
C ARG A 514 -20.45 -29.87 15.66
N ALA A 515 -21.23 -29.55 16.69
CA ALA A 515 -20.79 -29.30 18.04
C ALA A 515 -21.47 -30.26 19.02
N HIS A 516 -20.78 -30.61 20.08
CA HIS A 516 -21.37 -31.39 21.17
C HIS A 516 -21.57 -30.51 22.41
N ILE A 517 -22.79 -30.45 22.94
CA ILE A 517 -23.23 -29.52 24.01
C ILE A 517 -22.30 -29.52 25.25
N LYS A 518 -21.63 -30.63 25.55
CA LYS A 518 -20.79 -30.78 26.76
C LYS A 518 -19.29 -30.88 26.44
N HIS A 519 -18.92 -31.03 25.20
CA HIS A 519 -17.54 -31.39 24.81
C HIS A 519 -16.93 -30.49 23.75
N THR A 520 -17.66 -29.47 23.28
CA THR A 520 -17.11 -28.54 22.29
C THR A 520 -16.64 -27.26 22.96
N GLU A 521 -15.38 -26.93 22.76
CA GLU A 521 -14.75 -25.68 23.13
C GLU A 521 -14.30 -24.93 21.85
N GLY A 522 -14.05 -23.62 21.96
CA GLY A 522 -13.65 -22.81 20.78
C GLY A 522 -12.39 -23.32 20.10
N GLY A 523 -11.43 -23.81 20.86
CA GLY A 523 -10.18 -24.43 20.35
C GLY A 523 -10.39 -25.69 19.53
N ASP A 524 -11.49 -26.42 19.71
CA ASP A 524 -11.80 -27.63 18.95
C ASP A 524 -12.18 -27.28 17.51
N PHE A 525 -12.98 -26.22 17.32
CA PHE A 525 -13.31 -25.70 16.00
C PHE A 525 -12.06 -25.18 15.26
N ARG A 526 -11.11 -24.55 15.96
CA ARG A 526 -9.83 -24.19 15.36
C ARG A 526 -9.13 -25.40 14.77
N GLN A 527 -9.01 -26.47 15.55
CA GLN A 527 -8.36 -27.71 15.13
C GLN A 527 -9.11 -28.39 13.98
N ALA A 528 -10.43 -28.41 14.00
CA ALA A 528 -11.25 -29.01 12.94
C ALA A 528 -11.16 -28.17 11.65
N THR A 529 -11.23 -26.84 11.75
CA THR A 529 -11.13 -25.93 10.61
C THR A 529 -9.80 -26.07 9.85
N TYR A 530 -8.67 -26.08 10.59
CA TYR A 530 -7.36 -26.24 9.95
C TYR A 530 -7.21 -27.58 9.26
N ARG A 531 -7.76 -28.64 9.83
CA ARG A 531 -7.77 -29.97 9.23
C ARG A 531 -8.67 -30.05 8.00
N ALA A 532 -9.83 -29.36 8.04
CA ALA A 532 -10.73 -29.29 6.89
C ALA A 532 -10.06 -28.62 5.69
N ILE A 533 -9.41 -27.50 5.89
CA ILE A 533 -8.65 -26.82 4.82
C ILE A 533 -7.55 -27.75 4.29
N ARG A 534 -6.75 -28.30 5.19
CA ARG A 534 -5.60 -29.14 4.83
C ARG A 534 -6.01 -30.42 4.10
N GLN A 535 -7.09 -31.07 4.54
CA GLN A 535 -7.66 -32.26 3.91
C GLN A 535 -8.20 -31.92 2.51
N GLY A 536 -8.92 -30.79 2.36
CA GLY A 536 -9.39 -30.31 1.07
C GLY A 536 -8.25 -30.08 0.07
N LEU A 537 -7.17 -29.41 0.50
CA LEU A 537 -5.98 -29.18 -0.34
C LEU A 537 -5.30 -30.49 -0.79
N LYS A 538 -5.28 -31.51 0.06
CA LYS A 538 -4.76 -32.84 -0.31
C LYS A 538 -5.68 -33.58 -1.29
N SER A 539 -6.96 -33.28 -1.30
CA SER A 539 -7.98 -33.95 -2.10
C SER A 539 -8.21 -33.34 -3.48
N THR A 540 -7.58 -32.22 -3.78
CA THR A 540 -7.68 -31.53 -5.08
C THR A 540 -6.31 -31.31 -5.70
N GLU A 541 -6.29 -30.81 -6.92
CA GLU A 541 -5.08 -30.40 -7.63
C GLU A 541 -4.69 -29.00 -7.17
N SER A 542 -3.58 -28.88 -6.43
CA SER A 542 -2.98 -27.62 -6.03
C SER A 542 -2.10 -27.05 -7.15
N VAL A 543 -2.04 -25.73 -7.24
CA VAL A 543 -1.27 -24.97 -8.25
C VAL A 543 -0.27 -24.08 -7.54
N LEU A 544 1.00 -24.17 -7.94
CA LEU A 544 2.04 -23.27 -7.46
C LEU A 544 2.00 -21.95 -8.23
N LEU A 545 2.01 -20.84 -7.52
CA LEU A 545 2.03 -19.48 -8.05
C LEU A 545 3.40 -18.84 -7.78
N GLU A 546 3.90 -18.10 -8.76
CA GLU A 546 5.11 -17.30 -8.65
C GLU A 546 4.80 -15.81 -8.86
N PRO A 547 5.55 -14.91 -8.22
CA PRO A 547 5.39 -13.48 -8.46
C PRO A 547 5.91 -13.11 -9.85
N VAL A 548 5.20 -12.18 -10.51
CA VAL A 548 5.55 -11.68 -11.84
C VAL A 548 5.68 -10.17 -11.84
N TYR A 549 6.67 -9.68 -12.58
CA TYR A 549 6.80 -8.26 -12.92
C TYR A 549 6.01 -7.94 -14.19
N ALA A 550 5.31 -6.84 -14.19
CA ALA A 550 5.03 -6.09 -15.41
C ALA A 550 6.31 -5.35 -15.79
N PHE A 551 6.75 -5.44 -17.04
CA PHE A 551 7.95 -4.78 -17.49
C PHE A 551 7.66 -3.86 -18.67
N THR A 552 8.45 -2.77 -18.75
CA THR A 552 8.61 -1.94 -19.94
C THR A 552 10.10 -1.88 -20.25
N LEU A 553 10.47 -2.37 -21.43
CA LEU A 553 11.84 -2.41 -21.89
C LEU A 553 11.98 -1.56 -23.15
N GLU A 554 12.73 -0.48 -23.03
CA GLU A 554 13.11 0.40 -24.14
C GLU A 554 14.52 0.09 -24.59
N VAL A 555 14.70 -0.23 -25.86
CA VAL A 555 16.00 -0.53 -26.43
C VAL A 555 16.16 0.11 -27.80
N PRO A 556 17.40 0.43 -28.25
CA PRO A 556 17.63 0.81 -29.64
C PRO A 556 17.07 -0.24 -30.60
N GLN A 557 16.43 0.17 -31.69
CA GLN A 557 15.73 -0.70 -32.64
C GLN A 557 16.61 -1.88 -33.12
N GLU A 558 17.92 -1.66 -33.25
CA GLU A 558 18.89 -2.69 -33.65
C GLU A 558 18.96 -3.84 -32.60
N MET A 559 18.63 -3.57 -31.34
CA MET A 559 18.76 -4.52 -30.23
C MET A 559 17.45 -5.24 -29.89
N VAL A 560 16.33 -4.90 -30.54
CA VAL A 560 15.02 -5.48 -30.24
C VAL A 560 14.98 -7.01 -30.37
N GLY A 561 15.65 -7.55 -31.41
CA GLY A 561 15.71 -9.01 -31.62
C GLY A 561 16.41 -9.76 -30.49
N ARG A 562 17.45 -9.17 -29.91
CA ARG A 562 18.14 -9.71 -28.72
C ARG A 562 17.21 -9.61 -27.50
N ALA A 563 16.64 -8.45 -27.24
CA ALA A 563 15.73 -8.23 -26.12
C ALA A 563 14.56 -9.23 -26.13
N MET A 564 13.92 -9.45 -27.28
CA MET A 564 12.85 -10.43 -27.45
C MET A 564 13.33 -11.87 -27.17
N THR A 565 14.55 -12.20 -27.55
CA THR A 565 15.12 -13.54 -27.31
C THR A 565 15.41 -13.73 -25.82
N ASP A 566 16.04 -12.74 -25.18
CA ASP A 566 16.35 -12.76 -23.76
C ASP A 566 15.08 -12.88 -22.92
N LEU A 567 14.05 -12.08 -23.22
CA LEU A 567 12.75 -12.15 -22.53
C LEU A 567 12.06 -13.51 -22.68
N LYS A 568 12.10 -14.11 -23.88
CA LYS A 568 11.55 -15.47 -24.08
C LYS A 568 12.29 -16.53 -23.29
N GLN A 569 13.63 -16.45 -23.20
CA GLN A 569 14.43 -17.36 -22.39
C GLN A 569 14.12 -17.22 -20.89
N ARG A 570 13.68 -16.04 -20.47
CA ARG A 570 13.28 -15.71 -19.11
C ARG A 570 11.79 -15.98 -18.84
N ALA A 571 11.13 -16.75 -19.69
CA ALA A 571 9.70 -17.08 -19.62
C ALA A 571 8.77 -15.84 -19.68
N GLY A 572 9.24 -14.73 -20.26
CA GLY A 572 8.46 -13.50 -20.42
C GLY A 572 7.34 -13.66 -21.46
N LYS A 573 6.16 -13.13 -21.13
CA LYS A 573 5.00 -12.97 -22.00
C LYS A 573 4.94 -11.50 -22.40
N PHE A 574 4.99 -11.18 -23.70
CA PHE A 574 5.01 -9.79 -24.17
C PHE A 574 4.34 -9.64 -25.54
N ASP A 575 3.85 -8.43 -25.78
CA ASP A 575 3.22 -8.05 -27.02
C ASP A 575 4.24 -7.72 -28.13
N SER A 576 3.74 -7.41 -29.32
CA SER A 576 4.61 -6.96 -30.42
C SER A 576 5.27 -5.64 -30.06
N PRO A 577 6.58 -5.46 -30.40
CA PRO A 577 7.29 -4.24 -30.06
C PRO A 577 6.66 -3.02 -30.75
N GLU A 578 6.53 -1.94 -29.99
CA GLU A 578 6.16 -0.63 -30.53
C GLU A 578 7.43 0.12 -30.93
N PHE A 579 7.41 0.78 -32.07
CA PHE A 579 8.54 1.54 -32.58
C PHE A 579 8.28 3.03 -32.47
N CYS A 580 9.20 3.75 -31.81
CA CYS A 580 9.15 5.19 -31.63
C CYS A 580 10.47 5.84 -32.02
N THR A 581 10.40 7.09 -32.48
CA THR A 581 11.57 7.90 -32.80
C THR A 581 11.68 9.02 -31.77
N GLY A 582 12.77 9.02 -30.99
CA GLY A 582 13.03 10.06 -30.01
C GLY A 582 14.49 10.53 -30.07
N ASN A 583 14.75 11.83 -29.89
CA ASN A 583 16.09 12.42 -29.87
C ASN A 583 16.99 12.04 -31.07
N GLY A 584 16.39 11.77 -32.25
CA GLY A 584 17.12 11.40 -33.46
C GLY A 584 17.60 9.94 -33.51
N MET A 585 17.11 9.07 -32.63
CA MET A 585 17.32 7.62 -32.66
C MET A 585 15.98 6.89 -32.69
N ASP A 586 15.97 5.72 -33.33
CA ASP A 586 14.82 4.83 -33.37
C ASP A 586 14.91 3.82 -32.21
N TYR A 587 13.87 3.76 -31.38
CA TYR A 587 13.74 2.85 -30.25
C TYR A 587 12.61 1.86 -30.47
N ALA A 588 12.72 0.72 -29.84
CA ALA A 588 11.65 -0.25 -29.69
C ALA A 588 11.27 -0.38 -28.21
N VAL A 589 9.98 -0.35 -27.93
CA VAL A 589 9.40 -0.54 -26.61
C VAL A 589 8.73 -1.91 -26.59
N LEU A 590 9.10 -2.74 -25.61
CA LEU A 590 8.53 -4.05 -25.32
C LEU A 590 7.83 -3.98 -23.97
N GLN A 591 6.56 -4.39 -23.91
CA GLN A 591 5.78 -4.45 -22.67
C GLN A 591 5.21 -5.85 -22.48
N GLY A 592 5.08 -6.26 -21.22
CA GLY A 592 4.55 -7.58 -20.89
C GLY A 592 4.76 -7.97 -19.45
N THR A 593 4.70 -9.27 -19.16
CA THR A 593 4.94 -9.84 -17.84
C THR A 593 6.08 -10.86 -17.86
N VAL A 594 6.80 -10.99 -16.76
CA VAL A 594 7.94 -11.90 -16.64
C VAL A 594 8.12 -12.37 -15.20
N PRO A 595 8.48 -13.64 -14.95
CA PRO A 595 8.72 -14.13 -13.58
C PRO A 595 9.83 -13.35 -12.86
N VAL A 596 9.60 -13.00 -11.61
CA VAL A 596 10.59 -12.30 -10.76
C VAL A 596 11.90 -13.08 -10.67
N ALA A 597 11.80 -14.41 -10.57
CA ALA A 597 12.94 -15.32 -10.46
C ALA A 597 13.96 -15.17 -11.59
N THR A 598 13.52 -14.83 -12.78
CA THR A 598 14.34 -14.80 -14.00
C THR A 598 14.96 -13.42 -14.29
N MET A 599 14.60 -12.38 -13.52
CA MET A 599 14.94 -10.98 -13.82
C MET A 599 16.02 -10.36 -12.92
N GLN A 600 16.56 -11.10 -11.94
CA GLN A 600 17.44 -10.56 -10.89
C GLN A 600 18.61 -9.71 -11.40
N ASP A 601 19.24 -10.06 -12.53
CA ASP A 601 20.40 -9.34 -13.09
C ASP A 601 20.14 -8.70 -14.45
N TYR A 602 18.92 -8.82 -15.00
CA TYR A 602 18.65 -8.45 -16.38
C TYR A 602 18.77 -6.95 -16.67
N SER A 603 18.51 -6.08 -15.70
CA SER A 603 18.72 -4.64 -15.84
C SER A 603 20.19 -4.30 -16.16
N SER A 604 21.15 -4.97 -15.47
CA SER A 604 22.57 -4.81 -15.72
C SER A 604 22.97 -5.34 -17.09
N GLU A 605 22.39 -6.45 -17.53
CA GLU A 605 22.63 -7.01 -18.87
C GLU A 605 22.11 -6.07 -19.96
N VAL A 606 20.88 -5.52 -19.79
CA VAL A 606 20.31 -4.52 -20.72
C VAL A 606 21.23 -3.33 -20.85
N HIS A 607 21.66 -2.76 -19.73
CA HIS A 607 22.57 -1.63 -19.73
C HIS A 607 23.89 -1.95 -20.46
N ALA A 608 24.44 -3.14 -20.25
CA ALA A 608 25.69 -3.56 -20.86
C ALA A 608 25.57 -3.71 -22.38
N TYR A 609 24.57 -4.46 -22.92
CA TYR A 609 24.49 -4.71 -24.36
C TYR A 609 23.95 -3.50 -25.16
N THR A 610 23.16 -2.63 -24.51
CA THR A 610 22.71 -1.37 -25.13
C THR A 610 23.69 -0.22 -24.97
N ARG A 611 24.82 -0.43 -24.29
CA ARG A 611 25.83 0.60 -23.96
C ARG A 611 25.23 1.78 -23.18
N GLY A 612 24.30 1.48 -22.28
CA GLY A 612 23.64 2.48 -21.46
C GLY A 612 22.45 3.19 -22.11
N LEU A 613 22.06 2.78 -23.33
CA LEU A 613 20.93 3.39 -24.04
C LEU A 613 19.61 2.67 -23.76
N GLY A 614 19.64 1.44 -23.22
CA GLY A 614 18.44 0.69 -22.88
C GLY A 614 17.94 1.04 -21.50
N HIS A 615 16.63 1.08 -21.35
CA HIS A 615 15.96 1.31 -20.08
C HIS A 615 14.98 0.19 -19.78
N LEU A 616 15.08 -0.40 -18.60
CA LEU A 616 14.19 -1.46 -18.12
C LEU A 616 13.49 -1.00 -16.86
N THR A 617 12.16 -0.94 -16.92
CA THR A 617 11.30 -0.70 -15.77
C THR A 617 10.63 -2.01 -15.38
N LEU A 618 10.66 -2.35 -14.10
CA LEU A 618 10.05 -3.54 -13.52
C LEU A 618 9.09 -3.12 -12.40
N GLU A 619 7.88 -3.67 -12.42
CA GLU A 619 6.88 -3.43 -11.39
C GLU A 619 6.20 -4.72 -11.02
N LEU A 620 5.96 -4.95 -9.73
CA LEU A 620 5.24 -6.13 -9.30
C LEU A 620 3.79 -6.07 -9.83
N SER A 621 3.41 -7.08 -10.62
CA SER A 621 2.08 -7.20 -11.21
C SER A 621 1.17 -8.16 -10.45
N GLY A 622 1.70 -8.91 -9.49
CA GLY A 622 0.98 -9.94 -8.74
C GLY A 622 1.59 -11.31 -8.93
N TYR A 623 0.76 -12.34 -8.88
CA TYR A 623 1.15 -13.74 -9.00
C TYR A 623 0.53 -14.38 -10.25
N ASP A 624 1.27 -15.28 -10.89
CA ASP A 624 0.80 -16.11 -12.03
C ASP A 624 1.25 -17.57 -11.79
N VAL A 625 0.72 -18.49 -12.58
CA VAL A 625 1.10 -19.90 -12.49
C VAL A 625 2.60 -20.05 -12.71
N CYS A 626 3.28 -20.76 -11.79
CA CYS A 626 4.72 -20.94 -11.83
C CYS A 626 5.16 -21.67 -13.11
N HIS A 627 6.06 -21.04 -13.88
CA HIS A 627 6.49 -21.55 -15.20
C HIS A 627 7.29 -22.86 -15.13
N ASN A 628 7.97 -23.12 -14.02
CA ASN A 628 8.80 -24.30 -13.78
C ASN A 628 8.44 -25.02 -12.46
N SER A 629 7.14 -25.13 -12.17
CA SER A 629 6.60 -25.62 -10.90
C SER A 629 7.18 -26.96 -10.43
N GLU A 630 7.37 -27.93 -11.33
CA GLU A 630 7.94 -29.24 -11.00
C GLU A 630 9.36 -29.14 -10.44
N GLU A 631 10.19 -28.30 -11.03
CA GLU A 631 11.56 -28.08 -10.59
C GLU A 631 11.61 -27.38 -9.21
N VAL A 632 10.75 -26.39 -9.01
CA VAL A 632 10.65 -25.65 -7.75
C VAL A 632 10.17 -26.56 -6.63
N ILE A 633 9.10 -27.33 -6.86
CA ILE A 633 8.54 -28.28 -5.86
C ILE A 633 9.60 -29.32 -5.48
N ALA A 634 10.29 -29.88 -6.47
CA ALA A 634 11.37 -30.86 -6.22
C ALA A 634 12.55 -30.23 -5.46
N GLY A 635 12.88 -28.96 -5.75
CA GLY A 635 13.97 -28.22 -5.08
C GLY A 635 13.65 -27.88 -3.61
N ILE A 636 12.41 -27.50 -3.31
CA ILE A 636 11.96 -27.21 -1.93
C ILE A 636 11.80 -28.51 -1.14
N GLY A 637 11.27 -29.57 -1.76
CA GLY A 637 11.16 -30.89 -1.15
C GLY A 637 10.27 -30.94 0.09
N TYR A 638 9.22 -30.09 0.15
CA TYR A 638 8.29 -30.04 1.28
C TYR A 638 7.43 -31.32 1.34
N ASP A 639 7.37 -31.93 2.52
CA ASP A 639 6.50 -33.08 2.79
C ASP A 639 5.33 -32.65 3.69
N SER A 640 4.16 -32.51 3.07
CA SER A 640 2.93 -32.09 3.75
C SER A 640 2.41 -33.10 4.77
N GLU A 641 2.83 -34.36 4.73
CA GLU A 641 2.43 -35.41 5.70
C GLU A 641 3.39 -35.48 6.88
N ALA A 642 4.63 -35.09 6.70
CA ALA A 642 5.61 -34.96 7.78
C ALA A 642 5.45 -33.66 8.60
N ASP A 643 4.67 -32.70 8.12
CA ASP A 643 4.41 -31.44 8.81
C ASP A 643 3.48 -31.62 10.00
N THR A 644 4.06 -31.84 11.18
CA THR A 644 3.32 -32.03 12.43
C THR A 644 2.63 -30.76 12.94
N ALA A 645 3.07 -29.58 12.53
CA ALA A 645 2.45 -28.30 12.88
C ALA A 645 1.14 -28.09 12.11
N ASN A 646 1.03 -28.65 10.91
CA ASN A 646 -0.13 -28.54 10.02
C ASN A 646 -0.61 -29.93 9.57
N PRO A 647 -1.15 -30.74 10.48
CA PRO A 647 -1.48 -32.13 10.20
C PRO A 647 -2.60 -32.25 9.15
N THR A 648 -2.44 -33.19 8.22
CA THR A 648 -3.42 -33.49 7.16
C THR A 648 -4.55 -34.40 7.63
N GLY A 649 -4.31 -35.22 8.66
CA GLY A 649 -5.29 -36.17 9.19
C GLY A 649 -6.19 -35.58 10.26
N SER A 650 -7.37 -36.18 10.44
CA SER A 650 -8.34 -35.86 11.47
C SER A 650 -8.19 -36.74 12.71
N VAL A 651 -8.68 -36.27 13.86
CA VAL A 651 -8.62 -37.00 15.14
C VAL A 651 -10.01 -37.49 15.49
N PHE A 652 -10.16 -38.80 15.62
CA PHE A 652 -11.38 -39.50 16.05
C PHE A 652 -11.16 -40.18 17.40
N CYS A 653 -12.26 -40.50 18.09
CA CYS A 653 -12.22 -41.20 19.39
C CYS A 653 -12.94 -42.53 19.33
N ALA A 654 -12.27 -43.60 19.72
CA ALA A 654 -12.89 -44.92 19.93
C ALA A 654 -12.46 -45.48 21.28
N HIS A 655 -13.39 -46.02 22.02
CA HIS A 655 -13.16 -46.64 23.35
C HIS A 655 -12.40 -45.76 24.33
N GLY A 656 -12.58 -44.41 24.21
CA GLY A 656 -11.92 -43.42 25.10
C GLY A 656 -10.46 -43.09 24.75
N ALA A 657 -9.97 -43.53 23.57
CA ALA A 657 -8.68 -43.17 23.05
C ALA A 657 -8.80 -42.42 21.71
N GLY A 658 -8.10 -41.31 21.55
CA GLY A 658 -8.00 -40.58 20.29
C GLY A 658 -7.06 -41.33 19.33
N PHE A 659 -7.42 -41.38 18.05
CA PHE A 659 -6.60 -41.92 16.98
C PHE A 659 -6.67 -41.03 15.74
N ILE A 660 -5.61 -41.04 14.94
CA ILE A 660 -5.52 -40.21 13.74
C ILE A 660 -6.05 -41.01 12.55
N VAL A 661 -6.94 -40.42 11.79
CA VAL A 661 -7.43 -40.91 10.50
C VAL A 661 -6.75 -40.13 9.39
N PRO A 662 -6.05 -40.77 8.44
CA PRO A 662 -5.42 -40.11 7.32
C PRO A 662 -6.44 -39.32 6.47
N TRP A 663 -5.97 -38.27 5.80
CA TRP A 663 -6.80 -37.35 5.02
C TRP A 663 -7.67 -38.04 3.94
N ASP A 664 -7.18 -39.10 3.31
CA ASP A 664 -7.86 -39.87 2.27
C ASP A 664 -8.97 -40.82 2.80
N GLN A 665 -9.06 -41.00 4.11
CA GLN A 665 -10.02 -41.87 4.78
C GLN A 665 -11.09 -41.08 5.59
N VAL A 666 -10.89 -39.78 5.83
CA VAL A 666 -11.80 -38.97 6.65
C VAL A 666 -13.23 -38.95 6.08
N CYS A 667 -13.39 -38.83 4.77
CA CYS A 667 -14.70 -38.78 4.12
C CYS A 667 -15.40 -40.15 4.06
N LEU A 668 -14.77 -41.22 4.52
CA LEU A 668 -15.33 -42.59 4.51
C LEU A 668 -15.96 -42.96 5.88
N LEU A 669 -15.70 -42.15 6.91
CA LEU A 669 -16.20 -42.33 8.27
C LEU A 669 -17.29 -41.32 8.60
#